data_1774daf13bc44f092cfe73180dde0286
#
_entry.id   1774daf13bc44f092cfe73180dde0286
#
_cell.length_a   1.000
_cell.length_b   1.000
_cell.length_c   1.000
_cell.angle_alpha   90.00
_cell.angle_beta   90.00
_cell.angle_gamma   90.00
#
_symmetry.space_group_name_H-M   'P 1'
#
loop_
_entity.id
_entity.type
_entity.pdbx_description
1 polymer ?
#
loop_
_entity_poly.entity_id
_entity_poly.type
_entity_poly.pdbx_seq_one_letter_code
_entity_poly.pdbx_strand_id
1 'polypeptide(L)'
;MCSGCRIRVFEVCLFIAVSASAEAASIYSPAGISVTVSATGSYAINVTSPAWQFAGGVGHPVSSIATGGGSDSIGPFAQITFAYTVDGPRRGTIRAYSNRKAVLFIDSYDSSAANGSPFPVLSQYPKLPYHVTFGGMFSVPSFPGWAPESPWFFWDASKNVFVVSPADHFMTAATNWDSQQRLVSGIDARITAFPSGFEHKTLLLLEEGINQAFDSWGRAMTDLYQKVRAPNDGDTTLRMLGYWTDNGASYYYRQAPNLSYEDTLTAVKAGFDQIGIQLGYMQLDSWFYPKGPNQDWKDLSDGIYLYEAAPDLFPDGLKAFQTKVGVPLVTHSRWIDATSPYRQEYQMSGNVVTDPLYWNNLAGYLRESGVILYEQDWLGLNASPVFDLNDADAFLGNMSASTGQQGLDMQYCMGTPRHFLQSLVLPNLSSVRSGQDRFGQTRWTNFLYSSRFAGALGIWPFTDVFMSGETQNLVLAVLSAGPVGVGDPLGSLSRNNLLSAVRPDGVIVKPDMPLTPVDASFFTHSGGDMTQPMVASTYSSFGDWKATYIVGYDQGTGAYPALQFSDFGLTAPGYLYDFLADTVVPVQPADAYPTPQNGFSYTILVATGRSGITMLGDYNQFAALGKQRIPAFLDDGTVHLTVAFSSGETERIVHGISPKAPRTTMRSGKFINSFYDQGTQRFMLTVGPGTDALAELDVSSDGTHIGRTCLGENCKVY
;
A
#
# COMPACT_ATOMS: atom_id res chain seq x y z
N MET A 1 84.05 47.64 17.01
CA MET A 1 83.50 46.60 17.87
C MET A 1 82.34 45.98 17.18
N CYS A 2 82.45 44.74 16.89
CA CYS A 2 81.62 43.72 16.37
C CYS A 2 80.12 43.85 16.61
N SER A 3 79.38 43.50 15.59
CA SER A 3 78.38 42.49 15.79
C SER A 3 77.81 42.00 14.44
N GLY A 4 77.85 40.69 14.26
CA GLY A 4 77.53 39.99 13.01
C GLY A 4 76.06 39.87 12.73
N CYS A 5 75.75 40.02 11.46
CA CYS A 5 74.47 39.76 10.89
C CYS A 5 74.43 38.29 10.41
N ARG A 6 73.62 37.45 11.05
CA ARG A 6 73.33 36.09 10.56
C ARG A 6 72.12 36.12 9.62
N ILE A 7 72.32 35.82 8.34
CA ILE A 7 71.27 35.58 7.35
C ILE A 7 70.78 34.16 7.59
N ARG A 8 69.46 34.01 7.90
CA ARG A 8 68.77 32.73 7.84
C ARG A 8 68.16 32.53 6.46
N VAL A 9 68.65 31.52 5.77
CA VAL A 9 68.05 31.02 4.54
C VAL A 9 66.87 30.21 4.92
N PHE A 10 65.65 30.60 4.49
CA PHE A 10 64.41 29.76 4.57
C PHE A 10 64.42 28.91 3.30
N GLU A 11 64.62 27.59 3.46
CA GLU A 11 64.27 26.60 2.46
C GLU A 11 62.73 26.45 2.43
N VAL A 12 62.14 26.94 1.34
CA VAL A 12 60.67 26.63 1.07
C VAL A 12 60.62 25.27 0.40
N CYS A 13 60.32 24.24 1.17
CA CYS A 13 59.92 22.94 0.61
C CYS A 13 58.54 23.06 -0.06
N LEU A 14 58.57 23.16 -1.38
CA LEU A 14 57.34 23.06 -2.20
C LEU A 14 56.88 21.60 -2.21
N PHE A 15 55.92 21.25 -1.34
CA PHE A 15 55.21 19.97 -1.46
C PHE A 15 54.31 20.01 -2.68
N ILE A 16 54.74 19.48 -3.79
CA ILE A 16 53.88 19.12 -4.92
C ILE A 16 53.16 17.86 -4.49
N ALA A 17 51.91 18.00 -4.02
CA ALA A 17 51.01 16.87 -3.88
C ALA A 17 50.64 16.40 -5.28
N VAL A 18 51.35 15.43 -5.81
CA VAL A 18 50.92 14.65 -6.96
C VAL A 18 49.80 13.77 -6.47
N SER A 19 48.55 14.19 -6.67
CA SER A 19 47.42 13.30 -6.56
C SER A 19 47.52 12.28 -7.69
N ALA A 20 48.08 11.09 -7.41
CA ALA A 20 47.98 9.96 -8.31
C ALA A 20 46.48 9.65 -8.44
N SER A 21 45.86 9.88 -9.60
CA SER A 21 44.54 9.37 -9.91
C SER A 21 44.59 7.85 -9.83
N ALA A 22 43.89 7.26 -8.89
CA ALA A 22 43.82 5.81 -8.76
C ALA A 22 43.27 5.22 -10.07
N GLU A 23 43.95 4.22 -10.66
CA GLU A 23 43.53 3.55 -11.88
C GLU A 23 42.17 2.82 -11.68
N ALA A 24 41.84 2.44 -10.45
CA ALA A 24 40.57 1.88 -10.03
C ALA A 24 40.35 2.09 -8.52
N ALA A 25 39.07 2.13 -8.09
CA ALA A 25 38.72 2.12 -6.68
C ALA A 25 37.75 0.96 -6.40
N SER A 26 37.85 0.42 -5.19
CA SER A 26 36.92 -0.65 -4.72
C SER A 26 36.45 -0.36 -3.31
N ILE A 27 35.17 -0.71 -3.04
CA ILE A 27 34.58 -0.71 -1.72
C ILE A 27 33.94 -2.07 -1.44
N TYR A 28 33.78 -2.38 -0.17
CA TYR A 28 33.11 -3.58 0.31
C TYR A 28 32.03 -3.20 1.34
N SER A 29 30.89 -3.80 1.24
CA SER A 29 29.78 -3.70 2.22
C SER A 29 29.65 -4.99 3.01
N PRO A 30 29.45 -4.93 4.35
CA PRO A 30 29.15 -6.09 5.20
C PRO A 30 27.93 -6.89 4.74
N ALA A 31 27.03 -6.29 3.97
CA ALA A 31 25.89 -7.00 3.36
C ALA A 31 26.29 -7.99 2.23
N GLY A 32 27.61 -8.17 1.99
CA GLY A 32 28.14 -9.08 0.97
C GLY A 32 28.17 -8.50 -0.43
N ILE A 33 28.30 -7.18 -0.56
CA ILE A 33 28.42 -6.47 -1.84
C ILE A 33 29.80 -5.84 -1.95
N SER A 34 30.47 -6.04 -3.09
CA SER A 34 31.64 -5.27 -3.47
C SER A 34 31.38 -4.47 -4.74
N VAL A 35 31.88 -3.26 -4.79
CA VAL A 35 31.77 -2.38 -5.96
C VAL A 35 33.20 -1.95 -6.39
N THR A 36 33.49 -2.03 -7.69
CA THR A 36 34.73 -1.55 -8.28
C THR A 36 34.39 -0.61 -9.41
N VAL A 37 35.11 0.52 -9.50
CA VAL A 37 35.07 1.50 -10.61
C VAL A 37 36.48 1.69 -11.17
N SER A 38 36.63 1.57 -12.49
CA SER A 38 37.90 1.76 -13.19
C SER A 38 37.99 3.15 -13.85
N ALA A 39 39.21 3.60 -14.18
CA ALA A 39 39.44 4.86 -14.91
C ALA A 39 38.80 4.89 -16.31
N THR A 40 38.45 3.73 -16.88
CA THR A 40 37.70 3.65 -18.16
C THR A 40 36.25 4.00 -18.01
N GLY A 41 35.73 4.18 -16.78
CA GLY A 41 34.32 4.39 -16.47
C GLY A 41 33.49 3.11 -16.38
N SER A 42 34.16 1.96 -16.43
CA SER A 42 33.51 0.66 -16.19
C SER A 42 33.32 0.44 -14.68
N TYR A 43 32.21 -0.18 -14.30
CA TYR A 43 31.96 -0.60 -12.91
C TYR A 43 31.47 -2.04 -12.84
N ALA A 44 31.76 -2.70 -11.72
CA ALA A 44 31.29 -4.03 -11.39
C ALA A 44 30.78 -4.07 -9.94
N ILE A 45 29.65 -4.75 -9.75
CA ILE A 45 29.03 -5.01 -8.46
C ILE A 45 28.97 -6.52 -8.32
N ASN A 46 29.68 -7.08 -7.34
CA ASN A 46 29.65 -8.50 -7.05
C ASN A 46 28.89 -8.73 -5.74
N VAL A 47 28.00 -9.70 -5.75
CA VAL A 47 27.19 -10.13 -4.60
C VAL A 47 27.62 -11.55 -4.23
N THR A 48 27.77 -11.81 -2.94
CA THR A 48 28.27 -13.12 -2.46
C THR A 48 27.19 -14.19 -2.37
N SER A 49 25.95 -13.79 -2.05
CA SER A 49 24.81 -14.71 -1.91
C SER A 49 23.51 -14.00 -2.31
N PRO A 50 22.89 -14.45 -3.42
CA PRO A 50 23.43 -15.39 -4.41
C PRO A 50 24.70 -14.84 -5.07
N ALA A 51 25.54 -15.73 -5.63
CA ALA A 51 26.79 -15.34 -6.30
C ALA A 51 26.48 -14.68 -7.66
N TRP A 52 26.12 -13.41 -7.65
CA TRP A 52 25.70 -12.64 -8.81
C TRP A 52 26.67 -11.50 -9.10
N GLN A 53 26.76 -11.16 -10.38
CA GLN A 53 27.52 -10.01 -10.85
C GLN A 53 26.64 -9.10 -11.71
N PHE A 54 26.73 -7.81 -11.42
CA PHE A 54 26.21 -6.73 -12.26
C PHE A 54 27.39 -5.90 -12.72
N ALA A 55 27.50 -5.63 -14.01
CA ALA A 55 28.56 -4.80 -14.54
C ALA A 55 28.05 -3.88 -15.64
N GLY A 56 28.71 -2.75 -15.78
CA GLY A 56 28.35 -1.74 -16.76
C GLY A 56 29.37 -0.63 -16.85
N GLY A 57 28.95 0.53 -17.31
CA GLY A 57 29.81 1.68 -17.41
C GLY A 57 29.09 2.94 -17.87
N VAL A 58 29.72 4.11 -17.66
CA VAL A 58 29.18 5.39 -18.14
C VAL A 58 29.56 5.68 -19.61
N GLY A 59 30.33 4.77 -20.25
CA GLY A 59 30.71 4.91 -21.67
C GLY A 59 31.84 5.92 -21.95
N HIS A 60 32.38 6.53 -20.91
CA HIS A 60 33.40 7.56 -21.00
C HIS A 60 34.49 7.33 -19.92
N PRO A 61 35.75 7.72 -20.15
CA PRO A 61 36.76 7.75 -19.11
C PRO A 61 36.33 8.63 -17.94
N VAL A 62 36.67 8.21 -16.73
CA VAL A 62 36.35 8.92 -15.49
C VAL A 62 37.61 9.43 -14.80
N SER A 63 37.44 10.47 -14.01
CA SER A 63 38.49 11.11 -13.23
C SER A 63 38.01 11.33 -11.79
N SER A 64 38.89 11.78 -10.92
CA SER A 64 38.57 12.10 -9.51
C SER A 64 37.89 10.95 -8.80
N ILE A 65 38.33 9.70 -9.08
CA ILE A 65 37.77 8.53 -8.42
C ILE A 65 38.13 8.57 -6.93
N ALA A 66 37.14 8.58 -6.06
CA ALA A 66 37.31 8.65 -4.61
C ALA A 66 36.38 7.66 -3.90
N THR A 67 36.89 7.06 -2.82
CA THR A 67 36.08 6.25 -1.91
C THR A 67 35.68 7.05 -0.68
N GLY A 68 34.54 6.78 -0.15
CA GLY A 68 33.98 7.40 1.05
C GLY A 68 32.98 6.52 1.75
N GLY A 69 32.37 7.02 2.79
CA GLY A 69 31.29 6.35 3.52
C GLY A 69 30.50 7.35 4.34
N GLY A 70 29.36 6.92 4.82
CA GLY A 70 28.44 7.74 5.60
C GLY A 70 27.20 6.95 6.02
N SER A 71 26.19 7.68 6.38
CA SER A 71 24.86 7.15 6.65
C SER A 71 23.81 8.12 6.13
N ASP A 72 22.75 7.57 5.55
CA ASP A 72 21.54 8.30 5.17
C ASP A 72 20.31 7.62 5.80
N SER A 73 19.11 8.01 5.39
CA SER A 73 17.87 7.44 5.91
C SER A 73 17.69 5.94 5.58
N ILE A 74 18.32 5.43 4.51
CA ILE A 74 18.31 3.98 4.21
C ILE A 74 19.26 3.24 5.17
N GLY A 75 20.38 3.83 5.55
CA GLY A 75 21.32 3.23 6.47
C GLY A 75 22.78 3.62 6.23
N PRO A 76 23.72 2.99 6.94
CA PRO A 76 25.15 3.19 6.74
C PRO A 76 25.60 2.62 5.39
N PHE A 77 26.53 3.31 4.72
CA PHE A 77 27.02 2.94 3.40
C PHE A 77 28.52 3.20 3.22
N ALA A 78 29.14 2.47 2.27
CA ALA A 78 30.37 2.86 1.59
C ALA A 78 30.00 3.30 0.16
N GLN A 79 30.77 4.24 -0.42
CA GLN A 79 30.51 4.74 -1.77
C GLN A 79 31.80 5.00 -2.57
N ILE A 80 31.65 4.95 -3.89
CA ILE A 80 32.63 5.44 -4.84
C ILE A 80 32.00 6.60 -5.58
N THR A 81 32.72 7.73 -5.67
CA THR A 81 32.37 8.90 -6.49
C THR A 81 33.41 9.07 -7.60
N PHE A 82 32.97 9.54 -8.76
CA PHE A 82 33.86 9.80 -9.91
C PHE A 82 33.25 10.89 -10.79
N ALA A 83 34.09 11.62 -11.48
CA ALA A 83 33.69 12.66 -12.44
C ALA A 83 33.83 12.15 -13.89
N TYR A 84 32.92 12.53 -14.77
CA TYR A 84 32.94 12.24 -16.20
C TYR A 84 32.28 13.36 -17.00
N THR A 85 32.35 13.31 -18.32
CA THR A 85 31.77 14.34 -19.18
C THR A 85 30.92 13.69 -20.27
N VAL A 86 29.65 14.05 -20.30
CA VAL A 86 28.67 13.75 -21.34
C VAL A 86 27.74 14.94 -21.43
N ASP A 87 27.73 15.67 -22.54
CA ASP A 87 26.97 16.92 -22.70
C ASP A 87 27.09 17.87 -21.49
N GLY A 88 28.30 17.93 -20.93
CA GLY A 88 28.65 18.69 -19.74
C GLY A 88 29.29 17.84 -18.63
N PRO A 89 29.88 18.48 -17.62
CA PRO A 89 30.47 17.78 -16.48
C PRO A 89 29.40 17.13 -15.61
N ARG A 90 29.67 15.88 -15.21
CA ARG A 90 28.83 15.05 -14.36
C ARG A 90 29.61 14.34 -13.29
N ARG A 91 28.89 13.89 -12.28
CA ARG A 91 29.41 13.08 -11.19
C ARG A 91 28.52 11.85 -11.00
N GLY A 92 29.16 10.68 -11.10
CA GLY A 92 28.53 9.41 -10.74
C GLY A 92 28.87 9.02 -9.31
N THR A 93 27.90 8.53 -8.57
CA THR A 93 28.09 7.92 -7.25
C THR A 93 27.47 6.54 -7.23
N ILE A 94 28.20 5.53 -6.73
CA ILE A 94 27.71 4.18 -6.47
C ILE A 94 27.87 3.93 -4.98
N ARG A 95 26.73 3.80 -4.27
CA ARG A 95 26.66 3.65 -2.83
C ARG A 95 26.16 2.25 -2.48
N ALA A 96 26.95 1.48 -1.70
CA ALA A 96 26.57 0.15 -1.24
C ALA A 96 26.24 0.19 0.26
N TYR A 97 25.03 -0.24 0.63
CA TYR A 97 24.56 -0.19 2.01
C TYR A 97 25.10 -1.36 2.86
N SER A 98 25.34 -1.12 4.15
CA SER A 98 25.93 -2.09 5.06
C SER A 98 24.90 -2.98 5.76
N ASN A 99 23.66 -2.53 5.89
CA ASN A 99 22.57 -3.16 6.60
C ASN A 99 21.56 -3.91 5.71
N ARG A 100 21.74 -3.79 4.38
CA ARG A 100 20.87 -4.46 3.39
C ARG A 100 21.61 -4.67 2.06
N LYS A 101 21.22 -5.67 1.29
CA LYS A 101 21.79 -5.93 -0.03
C LYS A 101 21.24 -4.93 -1.06
N ALA A 102 21.66 -3.68 -0.95
CA ALA A 102 21.19 -2.60 -1.82
C ALA A 102 22.34 -1.72 -2.29
N VAL A 103 22.22 -1.22 -3.53
CA VAL A 103 23.10 -0.28 -4.17
C VAL A 103 22.28 0.90 -4.70
N LEU A 104 22.67 2.12 -4.35
CA LEU A 104 22.07 3.33 -4.89
C LEU A 104 23.04 3.97 -5.87
N PHE A 105 22.59 4.14 -7.10
CA PHE A 105 23.28 4.92 -8.14
C PHE A 105 22.75 6.34 -8.11
N ILE A 106 23.64 7.32 -8.16
CA ILE A 106 23.30 8.75 -8.20
C ILE A 106 24.05 9.39 -9.36
N ASP A 107 23.33 9.99 -10.30
CA ASP A 107 23.86 10.79 -11.39
C ASP A 107 23.60 12.27 -11.12
N SER A 108 24.69 13.07 -10.99
CA SER A 108 24.60 14.49 -10.66
C SER A 108 25.13 15.31 -11.83
N TYR A 109 24.42 16.36 -12.21
CA TYR A 109 24.73 17.28 -13.31
C TYR A 109 25.35 18.53 -12.75
N ASP A 110 26.70 18.70 -12.89
CA ASP A 110 27.41 19.85 -12.38
C ASP A 110 27.19 21.12 -13.25
N SER A 111 26.60 20.97 -14.43
CA SER A 111 26.13 22.09 -15.29
C SER A 111 24.81 21.68 -15.98
N SER A 112 24.11 22.67 -16.55
CA SER A 112 22.94 22.38 -17.41
C SER A 112 23.36 21.51 -18.60
N ALA A 113 22.47 20.60 -19.02
CA ALA A 113 22.67 19.69 -20.12
C ALA A 113 21.45 19.66 -21.05
N ALA A 114 21.68 19.45 -22.35
CA ALA A 114 20.64 19.37 -23.35
C ALA A 114 20.05 17.96 -23.50
N ASN A 115 20.77 16.92 -23.05
CA ASN A 115 20.28 15.54 -23.10
C ASN A 115 20.65 14.79 -21.82
N GLY A 116 19.77 13.87 -21.41
CA GLY A 116 20.07 12.91 -20.37
C GLY A 116 20.87 11.73 -20.91
N SER A 117 21.73 11.13 -20.11
CA SER A 117 22.23 9.78 -20.35
C SER A 117 21.87 8.90 -19.14
N PRO A 118 21.50 7.64 -19.37
CA PRO A 118 21.12 6.78 -18.27
C PRO A 118 22.30 6.44 -17.37
N PHE A 119 22.03 6.36 -16.06
CA PHE A 119 22.92 5.79 -15.05
C PHE A 119 22.07 5.19 -13.93
N PRO A 120 22.18 3.84 -13.71
CA PRO A 120 23.15 2.90 -14.29
C PRO A 120 22.83 2.43 -15.72
N VAL A 121 23.90 1.98 -16.41
CA VAL A 121 23.85 1.16 -17.61
C VAL A 121 24.42 -0.20 -17.27
N LEU A 122 23.62 -1.24 -17.19
CA LEU A 122 24.02 -2.61 -16.85
C LEU A 122 24.12 -3.46 -18.12
N SER A 123 25.35 -3.67 -18.61
CA SER A 123 25.63 -4.54 -19.78
C SER A 123 25.71 -6.02 -19.39
N GLN A 124 25.97 -6.31 -18.13
CA GLN A 124 25.96 -7.65 -17.55
C GLN A 124 25.15 -7.65 -16.27
N TYR A 125 24.24 -8.61 -16.14
CA TYR A 125 23.39 -8.85 -14.98
C TYR A 125 22.83 -10.28 -15.05
N PRO A 126 22.36 -10.88 -13.95
CA PRO A 126 21.75 -12.22 -13.94
C PRO A 126 20.55 -12.26 -14.89
N LYS A 127 20.57 -13.20 -15.84
CA LYS A 127 19.45 -13.43 -16.76
C LYS A 127 18.48 -14.38 -16.10
N LEU A 128 17.54 -13.83 -15.34
CA LEU A 128 16.56 -14.60 -14.59
C LEU A 128 15.32 -14.88 -15.45
N PRO A 129 14.69 -16.07 -15.29
CA PRO A 129 13.60 -16.51 -16.19
C PRO A 129 12.27 -15.78 -15.93
N TYR A 130 12.07 -15.22 -14.75
CA TYR A 130 10.81 -14.64 -14.34
C TYR A 130 10.97 -13.15 -14.00
N HIS A 131 9.94 -12.38 -14.31
CA HIS A 131 9.89 -10.97 -13.92
C HIS A 131 8.45 -10.48 -13.87
N VAL A 132 8.25 -9.35 -13.17
CA VAL A 132 7.03 -8.56 -13.18
C VAL A 132 7.39 -7.08 -13.21
N THR A 133 6.60 -6.33 -13.97
CA THR A 133 6.51 -4.87 -13.93
C THR A 133 5.05 -4.48 -13.72
N PHE A 134 4.80 -3.20 -13.55
CA PHE A 134 3.44 -2.66 -13.40
C PHE A 134 3.21 -1.59 -14.45
N GLY A 135 2.03 -1.52 -15.03
CA GLY A 135 1.77 -0.56 -16.10
C GLY A 135 0.34 -0.07 -16.15
N GLY A 136 0.14 1.05 -16.84
CA GLY A 136 -1.17 1.63 -17.09
C GLY A 136 -1.91 2.08 -15.84
N MET A 137 -3.20 2.38 -16.01
CA MET A 137 -4.09 2.74 -14.90
C MET A 137 -4.21 1.62 -13.88
N PHE A 138 -4.34 1.98 -12.60
CA PHE A 138 -4.40 1.07 -11.45
C PHE A 138 -3.10 0.28 -11.22
N SER A 139 -2.01 0.61 -11.93
CA SER A 139 -0.73 -0.09 -11.85
C SER A 139 -0.89 -1.60 -11.92
N VAL A 140 -1.56 -2.08 -12.98
CA VAL A 140 -1.81 -3.51 -13.15
C VAL A 140 -0.51 -4.27 -13.41
N PRO A 141 -0.38 -5.52 -12.93
CA PRO A 141 0.82 -6.32 -13.17
C PRO A 141 0.98 -6.65 -14.65
N SER A 142 2.21 -6.68 -15.12
CA SER A 142 2.59 -7.09 -16.46
C SER A 142 3.58 -8.27 -16.39
N PHE A 143 3.08 -9.46 -16.68
CA PHE A 143 3.82 -10.71 -16.82
C PHE A 143 3.67 -11.22 -18.27
N PRO A 144 4.68 -11.41 -19.05
CA PRO A 144 6.09 -11.04 -18.98
C PRO A 144 6.38 -9.69 -19.68
N GLY A 145 5.55 -8.68 -19.48
CA GLY A 145 5.66 -7.38 -20.10
C GLY A 145 6.68 -6.43 -19.43
N TRP A 146 6.96 -5.33 -20.12
CA TRP A 146 7.93 -4.32 -19.68
C TRP A 146 7.25 -2.95 -19.65
N ALA A 147 7.21 -2.34 -18.47
CA ALA A 147 6.70 -1.00 -18.27
C ALA A 147 7.84 -0.09 -17.79
N PRO A 148 8.22 0.94 -18.58
CA PRO A 148 9.36 1.81 -18.25
C PRO A 148 9.20 2.59 -16.94
N GLU A 149 7.97 2.95 -16.60
CA GLU A 149 7.63 3.73 -15.41
C GLU A 149 7.58 2.94 -14.10
N SER A 150 7.89 1.65 -14.16
CA SER A 150 7.75 0.69 -13.05
C SER A 150 9.06 0.35 -12.39
N PRO A 151 9.09 -0.06 -11.12
CA PRO A 151 10.15 -0.92 -10.62
C PRO A 151 10.10 -2.28 -11.34
N TRP A 152 11.27 -2.84 -11.65
CA TRP A 152 11.42 -4.11 -12.33
C TRP A 152 11.89 -5.18 -11.35
N PHE A 153 11.06 -6.19 -11.09
CA PHE A 153 11.36 -7.33 -10.22
C PHE A 153 11.68 -8.55 -11.06
N PHE A 154 12.86 -9.14 -10.84
CA PHE A 154 13.32 -10.36 -11.50
C PHE A 154 13.57 -11.45 -10.47
N TRP A 155 13.22 -12.70 -10.77
CA TRP A 155 13.50 -13.81 -9.86
C TRP A 155 13.84 -15.11 -10.59
N ASP A 156 14.54 -16.04 -9.87
CA ASP A 156 14.82 -17.38 -10.30
C ASP A 156 13.89 -18.41 -9.63
N ALA A 157 14.05 -19.70 -10.00
CA ALA A 157 13.26 -20.78 -9.43
C ALA A 157 13.49 -20.99 -7.92
N SER A 158 14.60 -20.51 -7.39
CA SER A 158 14.94 -20.56 -5.96
C SER A 158 14.43 -19.32 -5.20
N LYS A 159 13.66 -18.45 -5.85
CA LYS A 159 13.14 -17.17 -5.31
C LYS A 159 14.23 -16.17 -4.95
N ASN A 160 15.45 -16.28 -5.51
CA ASN A 160 16.39 -15.17 -5.42
C ASN A 160 15.92 -14.04 -6.33
N VAL A 161 15.86 -12.84 -5.81
CA VAL A 161 15.25 -11.67 -6.47
C VAL A 161 16.27 -10.55 -6.59
N PHE A 162 16.27 -9.83 -7.72
CA PHE A 162 16.78 -8.47 -7.76
C PHE A 162 15.74 -7.50 -8.32
N VAL A 163 15.80 -6.27 -7.83
CA VAL A 163 14.89 -5.18 -8.20
C VAL A 163 15.72 -4.02 -8.73
N VAL A 164 15.33 -3.47 -9.89
CA VAL A 164 15.82 -2.18 -10.38
C VAL A 164 14.67 -1.19 -10.40
N SER A 165 14.83 -0.08 -9.70
CA SER A 165 13.76 0.88 -9.50
C SER A 165 14.27 2.31 -9.58
N PRO A 166 13.55 3.22 -10.28
CA PRO A 166 13.72 4.65 -10.01
C PRO A 166 13.60 4.92 -8.51
N ALA A 167 14.43 5.85 -8.01
CA ALA A 167 14.41 6.22 -6.60
C ALA A 167 14.16 7.72 -6.37
N ASP A 168 13.94 8.47 -7.44
CA ASP A 168 13.44 9.86 -7.45
C ASP A 168 12.86 10.21 -8.83
N HIS A 169 12.40 11.46 -9.01
CA HIS A 169 11.82 11.97 -10.26
C HIS A 169 10.79 11.00 -10.88
N PHE A 170 9.97 10.38 -10.05
CA PHE A 170 9.10 9.26 -10.42
C PHE A 170 8.21 9.55 -11.62
N MET A 171 7.78 10.81 -11.80
CA MET A 171 6.91 11.20 -12.89
C MET A 171 7.62 11.23 -14.26
N THR A 172 8.96 11.29 -14.27
CA THR A 172 9.79 11.37 -15.50
C THR A 172 10.85 10.28 -15.61
N ALA A 173 11.06 9.49 -14.56
CA ALA A 173 12.02 8.39 -14.59
C ALA A 173 11.57 7.26 -15.52
N ALA A 174 12.52 6.51 -16.06
CA ALA A 174 12.28 5.34 -16.89
C ALA A 174 13.39 4.29 -16.75
N THR A 175 12.98 3.02 -16.70
CA THR A 175 13.85 1.85 -16.81
C THR A 175 13.54 1.13 -18.12
N ASN A 176 14.55 0.83 -18.93
CA ASN A 176 14.35 0.28 -20.27
C ASN A 176 15.47 -0.72 -20.65
N TRP A 177 15.24 -1.43 -21.76
CA TRP A 177 16.28 -2.04 -22.57
C TRP A 177 16.73 -1.04 -23.63
N ASP A 178 18.03 -0.86 -23.77
CA ASP A 178 18.55 -0.11 -24.91
C ASP A 178 18.71 -1.01 -26.15
N SER A 179 19.18 -0.42 -27.26
CA SER A 179 19.38 -1.13 -28.53
C SER A 179 20.41 -2.27 -28.45
N GLN A 180 21.25 -2.30 -27.41
CA GLN A 180 22.25 -3.33 -27.15
C GLN A 180 21.77 -4.35 -26.10
N GLN A 181 20.49 -4.34 -25.73
CA GLN A 181 19.91 -5.19 -24.70
C GLN A 181 20.57 -5.01 -23.32
N ARG A 182 21.10 -3.82 -23.03
CA ARG A 182 21.54 -3.43 -21.71
C ARG A 182 20.35 -2.91 -20.91
N LEU A 183 20.32 -3.23 -19.62
CA LEU A 183 19.33 -2.66 -18.71
C LEU A 183 19.80 -1.27 -18.30
N VAL A 184 19.00 -0.26 -18.62
CA VAL A 184 19.29 1.14 -18.37
C VAL A 184 18.20 1.77 -17.51
N SER A 185 18.60 2.62 -16.56
CA SER A 185 17.69 3.42 -15.77
C SER A 185 18.15 4.87 -15.76
N GLY A 186 17.19 5.80 -15.81
CA GLY A 186 17.47 7.22 -15.88
C GLY A 186 16.20 8.03 -16.02
N ILE A 187 16.30 9.21 -16.60
CA ILE A 187 15.16 10.05 -16.98
C ILE A 187 14.72 9.69 -18.41
N ASP A 188 13.42 9.70 -18.64
CA ASP A 188 12.81 9.42 -19.95
C ASP A 188 13.40 10.33 -21.05
N ALA A 189 13.74 9.75 -22.19
CA ALA A 189 14.40 10.44 -23.30
C ALA A 189 13.58 11.61 -23.90
N ARG A 190 12.30 11.71 -23.59
CA ARG A 190 11.46 12.87 -23.95
C ARG A 190 11.89 14.15 -23.21
N ILE A 191 12.56 14.03 -22.07
CA ILE A 191 13.12 15.16 -21.35
C ILE A 191 14.47 15.54 -21.99
N THR A 192 14.53 16.74 -22.52
CA THR A 192 15.69 17.22 -23.29
C THR A 192 16.38 18.41 -22.68
N ALA A 193 16.06 18.78 -21.42
CA ALA A 193 16.70 19.89 -20.72
C ALA A 193 16.84 19.56 -19.23
N PHE A 194 18.06 19.67 -18.72
CA PHE A 194 18.40 19.42 -17.34
C PHE A 194 19.08 20.65 -16.73
N PRO A 195 18.63 21.16 -15.60
CA PRO A 195 19.31 22.28 -14.93
C PRO A 195 20.63 21.84 -14.28
N SER A 196 21.53 22.80 -14.05
CA SER A 196 22.69 22.58 -13.18
C SER A 196 22.22 22.20 -11.77
N GLY A 197 22.89 21.22 -11.16
CA GLY A 197 22.54 20.69 -9.86
C GLY A 197 21.42 19.61 -9.89
N PHE A 198 20.93 19.24 -11.06
CA PHE A 198 20.00 18.10 -11.19
C PHE A 198 20.67 16.81 -10.72
N GLU A 199 19.94 15.98 -10.01
CA GLU A 199 20.35 14.63 -9.61
C GLU A 199 19.26 13.63 -9.96
N HIS A 200 19.64 12.40 -10.33
CA HIS A 200 18.73 11.27 -10.48
C HIS A 200 19.29 10.05 -9.75
N LYS A 201 18.39 9.30 -9.11
CA LYS A 201 18.71 8.12 -8.31
C LYS A 201 18.03 6.87 -8.84
N THR A 202 18.78 5.77 -8.86
CA THR A 202 18.27 4.42 -9.16
C THR A 202 18.71 3.47 -8.05
N LEU A 203 17.76 2.67 -7.56
CA LEU A 203 18.01 1.63 -6.54
C LEU A 203 18.10 0.25 -7.21
N LEU A 204 19.18 -0.47 -6.94
CA LEU A 204 19.34 -1.91 -7.16
C LEU A 204 19.25 -2.59 -5.79
N LEU A 205 18.30 -3.52 -5.60
CA LEU A 205 18.10 -4.25 -4.35
C LEU A 205 18.05 -5.74 -4.63
N LEU A 206 18.61 -6.55 -3.72
CA LEU A 206 18.64 -7.99 -3.82
C LEU A 206 18.03 -8.62 -2.56
N GLU A 207 17.25 -9.71 -2.74
CA GLU A 207 16.57 -10.37 -1.63
C GLU A 207 16.29 -11.85 -1.96
N GLU A 208 15.94 -12.64 -0.95
CA GLU A 208 15.39 -13.98 -1.09
C GLU A 208 13.91 -13.98 -0.72
N GLY A 209 13.06 -14.53 -1.60
CA GLY A 209 11.60 -14.45 -1.49
C GLY A 209 11.03 -13.25 -2.25
N ILE A 210 9.98 -13.49 -3.07
CA ILE A 210 9.40 -12.44 -3.93
C ILE A 210 8.70 -11.39 -3.06
N ASN A 211 7.85 -11.82 -2.14
CA ASN A 211 7.18 -10.90 -1.21
C ASN A 211 8.19 -10.19 -0.30
N GLN A 212 9.23 -10.89 0.15
CA GLN A 212 10.29 -10.28 0.95
C GLN A 212 11.04 -9.19 0.15
N ALA A 213 11.22 -9.37 -1.16
CA ALA A 213 11.82 -8.35 -2.03
C ALA A 213 10.94 -7.10 -2.15
N PHE A 214 9.62 -7.25 -2.29
CA PHE A 214 8.69 -6.12 -2.23
C PHE A 214 8.77 -5.37 -0.89
N ASP A 215 8.83 -6.10 0.23
CA ASP A 215 8.93 -5.49 1.55
C ASP A 215 10.27 -4.79 1.77
N SER A 216 11.38 -5.40 1.36
CA SER A 216 12.72 -4.82 1.50
C SER A 216 12.92 -3.62 0.59
N TRP A 217 12.43 -3.69 -0.67
CA TRP A 217 12.41 -2.57 -1.59
C TRP A 217 11.53 -1.42 -1.06
N GLY A 218 10.31 -1.73 -0.65
CA GLY A 218 9.39 -0.75 -0.10
C GLY A 218 9.96 -0.05 1.14
N ARG A 219 10.57 -0.80 2.07
CA ARG A 219 11.27 -0.22 3.22
C ARG A 219 12.44 0.68 2.80
N ALA A 220 13.25 0.29 1.81
CA ALA A 220 14.33 1.14 1.32
C ALA A 220 13.80 2.46 0.73
N MET A 221 12.69 2.39 -0.02
CA MET A 221 12.03 3.55 -0.62
C MET A 221 11.37 4.44 0.43
N THR A 222 10.62 3.87 1.36
CA THR A 222 9.98 4.64 2.45
C THR A 222 11.02 5.24 3.41
N ASP A 223 12.12 4.54 3.71
CA ASP A 223 13.23 5.07 4.49
C ASP A 223 13.89 6.28 3.77
N LEU A 224 14.13 6.16 2.45
CA LEU A 224 14.74 7.24 1.66
C LEU A 224 13.95 8.55 1.75
N TYR A 225 12.62 8.45 1.77
CA TYR A 225 11.70 9.59 1.85
C TYR A 225 11.15 9.86 3.25
N GLN A 226 11.55 9.07 4.25
CA GLN A 226 11.03 9.15 5.62
C GLN A 226 9.49 9.07 5.66
N LYS A 227 8.91 8.32 4.71
CA LYS A 227 7.47 8.10 4.65
C LYS A 227 7.02 7.15 5.75
N VAL A 228 6.07 7.60 6.56
CA VAL A 228 5.41 6.78 7.58
C VAL A 228 4.07 6.33 7.04
N ARG A 229 3.82 5.01 7.05
CA ARG A 229 2.50 4.47 6.74
C ARG A 229 1.50 4.92 7.79
N ALA A 230 0.38 5.51 7.38
CA ALA A 230 -0.74 5.75 8.28
C ALA A 230 -1.25 4.40 8.86
N PRO A 231 -1.72 4.34 10.12
CA PRO A 231 -2.46 3.18 10.61
C PRO A 231 -3.62 2.82 9.67
N ASN A 232 -4.02 1.54 9.61
CA ASN A 232 -5.14 1.11 8.77
C ASN A 232 -6.51 1.64 9.23
N ASP A 233 -6.54 2.41 10.29
CA ASP A 233 -7.68 3.12 10.87
C ASP A 233 -7.34 4.59 11.21
N GLY A 234 -6.28 5.13 10.60
CA GLY A 234 -5.70 6.44 10.92
C GLY A 234 -6.57 7.63 10.52
N ASP A 235 -7.41 7.48 9.52
CA ASP A 235 -8.40 8.46 9.08
C ASP A 235 -9.81 7.85 9.01
N THR A 236 -10.82 8.67 8.77
CA THR A 236 -12.22 8.21 8.75
C THR A 236 -12.49 7.23 7.62
N THR A 237 -11.89 7.43 6.43
CA THR A 237 -12.14 6.54 5.28
C THR A 237 -11.49 5.18 5.44
N LEU A 238 -10.34 5.14 6.10
CA LEU A 238 -9.69 3.90 6.49
C LEU A 238 -10.43 3.20 7.62
N ARG A 239 -10.98 3.93 8.59
CA ARG A 239 -11.58 3.38 9.80
C ARG A 239 -13.03 2.94 9.62
N MET A 240 -13.83 3.69 8.83
CA MET A 240 -15.28 3.58 8.81
C MET A 240 -15.79 3.11 7.45
N LEU A 241 -16.89 2.38 7.46
CA LEU A 241 -17.63 2.00 6.25
C LEU A 241 -18.12 3.22 5.49
N GLY A 242 -17.85 3.29 4.18
CA GLY A 242 -18.31 4.30 3.26
C GLY A 242 -19.54 3.89 2.44
N TYR A 243 -20.26 4.88 1.93
CA TYR A 243 -21.17 4.70 0.81
C TYR A 243 -20.59 5.44 -0.40
N TRP A 244 -20.44 4.71 -1.51
CA TRP A 244 -19.78 5.21 -2.71
C TRP A 244 -20.76 5.33 -3.87
N THR A 245 -20.54 6.37 -4.70
CA THR A 245 -21.38 6.65 -5.87
C THR A 245 -20.60 6.59 -7.18
N ASP A 246 -19.52 5.79 -7.21
CA ASP A 246 -18.63 5.55 -8.35
C ASP A 246 -19.34 4.87 -9.51
N ASN A 247 -18.64 4.76 -10.65
CA ASN A 247 -19.11 4.02 -11.80
C ASN A 247 -19.37 2.54 -11.45
N GLY A 248 -20.65 2.17 -11.49
CA GLY A 248 -21.13 0.84 -11.08
C GLY A 248 -21.96 0.85 -9.79
N ALA A 249 -21.97 1.95 -9.04
CA ALA A 249 -22.90 2.16 -7.94
C ALA A 249 -24.33 2.40 -8.44
N SER A 250 -25.29 2.15 -7.55
CA SER A 250 -26.71 2.33 -7.89
C SER A 250 -27.07 3.77 -8.23
N TYR A 251 -26.38 4.73 -7.61
CA TYR A 251 -26.64 6.15 -7.80
C TYR A 251 -25.47 6.92 -8.46
N TYR A 252 -24.82 6.28 -9.41
CA TYR A 252 -23.90 6.94 -10.32
C TYR A 252 -24.68 7.66 -11.44
N TYR A 253 -24.62 9.00 -11.52
CA TYR A 253 -25.36 9.85 -12.46
C TYR A 253 -26.88 9.63 -12.50
N ARG A 254 -27.45 9.11 -11.45
CA ARG A 254 -28.91 8.86 -11.32
C ARG A 254 -29.34 8.88 -9.86
N GLN A 255 -30.57 9.29 -9.66
CA GLN A 255 -31.21 9.32 -8.35
C GLN A 255 -32.30 8.24 -8.25
N ALA A 256 -32.78 7.99 -7.05
CA ALA A 256 -33.91 7.09 -6.82
C ALA A 256 -35.20 7.67 -7.44
N PRO A 257 -36.13 6.82 -7.90
CA PRO A 257 -37.39 7.29 -8.48
C PRO A 257 -38.15 8.24 -7.51
N ASN A 258 -38.61 9.36 -8.06
CA ASN A 258 -39.38 10.40 -7.35
C ASN A 258 -38.65 11.11 -6.19
N LEU A 259 -37.33 10.98 -6.09
CA LEU A 259 -36.52 11.73 -5.14
C LEU A 259 -35.54 12.65 -5.87
N SER A 260 -35.18 13.76 -5.22
CA SER A 260 -34.01 14.54 -5.63
C SER A 260 -32.73 13.75 -5.35
N TYR A 261 -31.58 14.22 -5.86
CA TYR A 261 -30.29 13.59 -5.55
C TYR A 261 -29.97 13.68 -4.05
N GLU A 262 -30.17 14.87 -3.44
CA GLU A 262 -30.01 15.06 -2.00
C GLU A 262 -30.91 14.11 -1.19
N ASP A 263 -32.19 13.99 -1.57
CA ASP A 263 -33.13 13.12 -0.85
C ASP A 263 -32.80 11.65 -1.05
N THR A 264 -32.29 11.27 -2.23
CA THR A 264 -31.79 9.91 -2.48
C THR A 264 -30.65 9.56 -1.52
N LEU A 265 -29.64 10.42 -1.41
CA LEU A 265 -28.48 10.18 -0.55
C LEU A 265 -28.84 10.26 0.94
N THR A 266 -29.76 11.14 1.30
CA THR A 266 -30.32 11.21 2.67
C THR A 266 -31.06 9.92 3.01
N ALA A 267 -31.86 9.37 2.08
CA ALA A 267 -32.55 8.11 2.25
C ALA A 267 -31.59 6.92 2.34
N VAL A 268 -30.48 6.93 1.61
CA VAL A 268 -29.42 5.94 1.76
C VAL A 268 -28.88 5.93 3.19
N LYS A 269 -28.53 7.11 3.73
CA LYS A 269 -28.06 7.22 5.12
C LYS A 269 -29.10 6.70 6.11
N ALA A 270 -30.36 7.05 5.93
CA ALA A 270 -31.46 6.51 6.75
C ALA A 270 -31.59 4.99 6.65
N GLY A 271 -31.29 4.40 5.48
CA GLY A 271 -31.25 2.95 5.30
C GLY A 271 -30.17 2.27 6.16
N PHE A 272 -29.01 2.86 6.29
CA PHE A 272 -27.97 2.37 7.20
C PHE A 272 -28.41 2.44 8.67
N ASP A 273 -29.04 3.56 9.08
CA ASP A 273 -29.58 3.70 10.43
C ASP A 273 -30.64 2.64 10.73
N GLN A 274 -31.51 2.37 9.76
CA GLN A 274 -32.59 1.37 9.90
C GLN A 274 -32.05 -0.04 10.13
N ILE A 275 -30.94 -0.41 9.49
CA ILE A 275 -30.29 -1.71 9.70
C ILE A 275 -29.35 -1.72 10.92
N GLY A 276 -29.22 -0.59 11.65
CA GLY A 276 -28.41 -0.48 12.85
C GLY A 276 -26.91 -0.53 12.59
N ILE A 277 -26.45 0.04 11.47
CA ILE A 277 -25.03 0.19 11.13
C ILE A 277 -24.76 1.68 10.87
N GLN A 278 -23.79 2.25 11.56
CA GLN A 278 -23.41 3.64 11.36
C GLN A 278 -22.62 3.78 10.05
N LEU A 279 -23.06 4.67 9.17
CA LEU A 279 -22.30 5.09 8.00
C LEU A 279 -21.23 6.10 8.42
N GLY A 280 -19.97 5.88 7.99
CA GLY A 280 -18.84 6.73 8.34
C GLY A 280 -18.69 7.96 7.47
N TYR A 281 -18.91 7.83 6.17
CA TYR A 281 -18.80 8.91 5.18
C TYR A 281 -19.55 8.56 3.90
N MET A 282 -19.73 9.57 3.04
CA MET A 282 -20.33 9.42 1.72
C MET A 282 -19.42 10.00 0.65
N GLN A 283 -19.13 9.23 -0.40
CA GLN A 283 -18.37 9.69 -1.54
C GLN A 283 -19.31 10.23 -2.62
N LEU A 284 -19.01 11.43 -3.12
CA LEU A 284 -19.66 12.08 -4.25
C LEU A 284 -18.73 12.00 -5.46
N ASP A 285 -19.13 11.21 -6.44
CA ASP A 285 -18.39 11.04 -7.68
C ASP A 285 -18.57 12.22 -8.65
N SER A 286 -18.01 12.14 -9.83
CA SER A 286 -17.93 13.20 -10.86
C SER A 286 -19.26 13.84 -11.27
N TRP A 287 -20.37 13.35 -10.82
CA TRP A 287 -21.70 13.90 -11.09
C TRP A 287 -22.05 15.14 -10.26
N PHE A 288 -21.33 15.45 -9.17
CA PHE A 288 -21.75 16.52 -8.24
C PHE A 288 -21.41 17.93 -8.73
N TYR A 289 -20.55 18.11 -9.74
CA TYR A 289 -20.12 19.42 -10.26
C TYR A 289 -20.42 19.62 -11.74
N PRO A 290 -20.53 20.91 -12.22
CA PRO A 290 -20.71 21.24 -13.63
C PRO A 290 -19.50 20.85 -14.47
N LYS A 291 -19.77 20.31 -15.68
CA LYS A 291 -18.75 19.86 -16.65
C LYS A 291 -18.98 20.42 -18.04
N GLY A 292 -17.89 20.55 -18.79
CA GLY A 292 -17.87 20.92 -20.21
C GLY A 292 -18.49 22.30 -20.50
N PRO A 293 -18.61 22.63 -21.79
CA PRO A 293 -19.08 23.94 -22.24
C PRO A 293 -20.54 24.21 -21.90
N ASN A 294 -21.35 23.16 -21.72
CA ASN A 294 -22.76 23.27 -21.36
C ASN A 294 -22.98 23.39 -19.83
N GLN A 295 -21.94 23.25 -19.04
CA GLN A 295 -21.99 23.26 -17.56
C GLN A 295 -22.98 22.22 -17.02
N ASP A 296 -23.14 21.12 -17.73
CA ASP A 296 -24.09 20.05 -17.36
C ASP A 296 -23.39 19.01 -16.46
N TRP A 297 -23.90 18.83 -15.24
CA TRP A 297 -23.42 17.81 -14.33
C TRP A 297 -23.60 16.38 -14.88
N LYS A 298 -24.54 16.16 -15.82
CA LYS A 298 -24.81 14.86 -16.45
C LYS A 298 -23.79 14.49 -17.50
N ASP A 299 -22.90 15.39 -17.89
CA ASP A 299 -21.88 15.09 -18.88
C ASP A 299 -20.91 14.04 -18.36
N LEU A 300 -20.77 12.94 -19.12
CA LEU A 300 -19.90 11.81 -18.78
C LEU A 300 -18.51 11.93 -19.40
N SER A 301 -18.33 12.80 -20.40
CA SER A 301 -17.15 12.85 -21.25
C SER A 301 -16.21 14.01 -20.97
N ASP A 302 -16.75 15.14 -20.48
CA ASP A 302 -16.01 16.38 -20.35
C ASP A 302 -15.37 16.57 -18.96
N GLY A 303 -14.41 17.49 -18.90
CA GLY A 303 -13.72 17.88 -17.68
C GLY A 303 -14.51 18.86 -16.82
N ILE A 304 -13.93 19.28 -15.72
CA ILE A 304 -14.49 20.22 -14.75
C ILE A 304 -14.64 21.61 -15.41
N TYR A 305 -15.86 22.13 -15.45
CA TYR A 305 -16.09 23.54 -15.75
C TYR A 305 -15.83 24.41 -14.51
N LEU A 306 -16.55 24.14 -13.39
CA LEU A 306 -16.31 24.70 -12.06
C LEU A 306 -16.34 23.58 -11.03
N TYR A 307 -15.38 23.54 -10.11
CA TYR A 307 -15.34 22.56 -9.04
C TYR A 307 -16.15 23.05 -7.83
N GLU A 308 -17.44 23.11 -8.02
CA GLU A 308 -18.44 23.48 -7.02
C GLU A 308 -19.65 22.56 -7.18
N ALA A 309 -20.43 22.39 -6.13
CA ALA A 309 -21.65 21.60 -6.20
C ALA A 309 -22.63 22.20 -7.23
N ALA A 310 -23.13 21.37 -8.17
CA ALA A 310 -24.09 21.83 -9.16
C ALA A 310 -25.38 22.33 -8.49
N PRO A 311 -25.85 23.56 -8.75
CA PRO A 311 -27.03 24.13 -8.07
C PRO A 311 -28.32 23.31 -8.27
N ASP A 312 -28.45 22.64 -9.42
CA ASP A 312 -29.58 21.74 -9.70
C ASP A 312 -29.64 20.52 -8.77
N LEU A 313 -28.52 20.12 -8.24
CA LEU A 313 -28.40 18.96 -7.33
C LEU A 313 -28.39 19.38 -5.87
N PHE A 314 -27.72 20.50 -5.57
CA PHE A 314 -27.51 21.03 -4.23
C PHE A 314 -27.88 22.51 -4.19
N PRO A 315 -29.18 22.84 -4.14
CA PRO A 315 -29.64 24.23 -4.23
C PRO A 315 -29.09 25.16 -3.13
N ASP A 316 -28.86 24.59 -1.94
CA ASP A 316 -28.31 25.30 -0.78
C ASP A 316 -26.80 25.08 -0.60
N GLY A 317 -26.15 24.44 -1.58
CA GLY A 317 -24.73 24.14 -1.62
C GLY A 317 -24.30 22.92 -0.80
N LEU A 318 -23.05 22.52 -0.99
CA LEU A 318 -22.50 21.26 -0.44
C LEU A 318 -22.47 21.25 1.10
N LYS A 319 -22.22 22.41 1.72
CA LYS A 319 -22.23 22.54 3.19
C LYS A 319 -23.60 22.23 3.80
N ALA A 320 -24.68 22.75 3.18
CA ALA A 320 -26.03 22.48 3.64
C ALA A 320 -26.39 21.01 3.48
N PHE A 321 -26.03 20.41 2.34
CA PHE A 321 -26.21 18.96 2.12
C PHE A 321 -25.45 18.12 3.15
N GLN A 322 -24.17 18.42 3.42
CA GLN A 322 -23.38 17.71 4.42
C GLN A 322 -24.04 17.78 5.80
N THR A 323 -24.56 18.95 6.17
CA THR A 323 -25.29 19.13 7.44
C THR A 323 -26.58 18.29 7.47
N LYS A 324 -27.31 18.25 6.36
CA LYS A 324 -28.54 17.46 6.19
C LYS A 324 -28.30 15.96 6.30
N VAL A 325 -27.27 15.46 5.61
CA VAL A 325 -26.96 14.00 5.60
C VAL A 325 -26.27 13.55 6.89
N GLY A 326 -25.57 14.45 7.57
CA GLY A 326 -25.00 14.24 8.90
C GLY A 326 -23.76 13.32 8.93
N VAL A 327 -23.10 13.08 7.78
CA VAL A 327 -21.83 12.35 7.67
C VAL A 327 -20.82 13.18 6.89
N PRO A 328 -19.50 12.98 7.12
CA PRO A 328 -18.46 13.58 6.30
C PRO A 328 -18.57 13.19 4.83
N LEU A 329 -17.99 14.01 3.95
CA LEU A 329 -17.99 13.80 2.52
C LEU A 329 -16.58 13.46 2.02
N VAL A 330 -16.52 12.65 0.97
CA VAL A 330 -15.36 12.44 0.09
C VAL A 330 -15.76 12.95 -1.29
N THR A 331 -14.89 13.69 -1.96
CA THR A 331 -15.21 14.28 -3.27
C THR A 331 -14.21 13.89 -4.33
N HIS A 332 -14.76 13.42 -5.44
CA HIS A 332 -14.04 13.04 -6.65
C HIS A 332 -13.69 14.25 -7.52
N SER A 333 -12.60 14.19 -8.27
CA SER A 333 -12.19 15.22 -9.23
C SER A 333 -11.66 14.64 -10.52
N ARG A 334 -11.98 15.30 -11.65
CA ARG A 334 -11.47 15.04 -13.00
C ARG A 334 -10.36 16.03 -13.38
N TRP A 335 -10.05 16.11 -14.67
CA TRP A 335 -9.22 17.15 -15.27
C TRP A 335 -10.03 18.44 -15.49
N ILE A 336 -9.36 19.55 -15.77
CA ILE A 336 -9.99 20.83 -16.06
C ILE A 336 -10.40 20.88 -17.53
N ASP A 337 -11.66 21.18 -17.79
CA ASP A 337 -12.22 21.29 -19.15
C ASP A 337 -11.54 22.41 -19.96
N ALA A 338 -11.56 22.27 -21.28
CA ALA A 338 -10.99 23.26 -22.18
C ALA A 338 -11.73 24.63 -22.11
N THR A 339 -13.00 24.62 -21.70
CA THR A 339 -13.85 25.82 -21.60
C THR A 339 -13.93 26.39 -20.19
N SER A 340 -13.29 25.72 -19.21
CA SER A 340 -13.29 26.17 -17.81
C SER A 340 -12.66 27.56 -17.64
N PRO A 341 -13.26 28.48 -16.86
CA PRO A 341 -12.67 29.77 -16.52
C PRO A 341 -11.35 29.66 -15.77
N TYR A 342 -11.11 28.56 -15.04
CA TYR A 342 -9.86 28.30 -14.34
C TYR A 342 -8.63 28.37 -15.26
N ARG A 343 -8.77 28.09 -16.56
CA ARG A 343 -7.68 28.21 -17.53
C ARG A 343 -7.21 29.65 -17.78
N GLN A 344 -8.03 30.65 -17.42
CA GLN A 344 -7.66 32.05 -17.53
C GLN A 344 -7.26 32.64 -16.18
N GLU A 345 -7.71 32.05 -15.10
CA GLU A 345 -7.52 32.54 -13.73
C GLU A 345 -6.24 32.00 -13.08
N TYR A 346 -5.82 30.77 -13.46
CA TYR A 346 -4.72 30.06 -12.81
C TYR A 346 -3.69 29.51 -13.80
N GLN A 347 -2.48 29.28 -13.31
CA GLN A 347 -1.43 28.64 -14.10
C GLN A 347 -1.81 27.18 -14.39
N MET A 348 -1.81 26.85 -15.67
CA MET A 348 -2.15 25.53 -16.19
C MET A 348 -0.94 24.81 -16.76
N SER A 349 -0.93 23.48 -16.66
CA SER A 349 -0.11 22.60 -17.45
C SER A 349 -0.97 21.48 -18.03
N GLY A 350 -1.00 21.32 -19.35
CA GLY A 350 -1.92 20.37 -19.97
C GLY A 350 -3.38 20.62 -19.57
N ASN A 351 -3.97 19.64 -18.91
CA ASN A 351 -5.35 19.71 -18.42
C ASN A 351 -5.46 19.79 -16.90
N VAL A 352 -4.39 20.19 -16.22
CA VAL A 352 -4.38 20.32 -14.75
C VAL A 352 -3.89 21.70 -14.31
N VAL A 353 -4.27 22.11 -13.12
CA VAL A 353 -3.80 23.36 -12.52
C VAL A 353 -2.52 23.09 -11.72
N THR A 354 -1.48 23.87 -12.02
CA THR A 354 -0.22 23.87 -11.26
C THR A 354 -0.10 25.04 -10.28
N ASP A 355 -1.06 25.98 -10.29
CA ASP A 355 -1.07 27.17 -9.45
C ASP A 355 -1.44 26.81 -7.99
N PRO A 356 -0.58 27.11 -6.99
CA PRO A 356 -0.88 26.84 -5.60
C PRO A 356 -2.09 27.61 -5.07
N LEU A 357 -2.43 28.77 -5.67
CA LEU A 357 -3.60 29.56 -5.26
C LEU A 357 -4.91 28.81 -5.51
N TYR A 358 -5.03 28.14 -6.68
CA TYR A 358 -6.17 27.30 -6.97
C TYR A 358 -6.34 26.21 -5.91
N TRP A 359 -5.26 25.49 -5.60
CA TRP A 359 -5.29 24.39 -4.65
C TRP A 359 -5.65 24.85 -3.23
N ASN A 360 -5.16 26.02 -2.81
CA ASN A 360 -5.53 26.62 -1.53
C ASN A 360 -7.02 26.98 -1.47
N ASN A 361 -7.55 27.60 -2.53
CA ASN A 361 -8.97 27.97 -2.62
C ASN A 361 -9.86 26.73 -2.62
N LEU A 362 -9.51 25.71 -3.42
CA LEU A 362 -10.20 24.44 -3.49
C LEU A 362 -10.24 23.75 -2.12
N ALA A 363 -9.09 23.57 -1.49
CA ALA A 363 -8.98 22.90 -0.20
C ALA A 363 -9.78 23.63 0.90
N GLY A 364 -9.80 24.98 0.88
CA GLY A 364 -10.63 25.80 1.74
C GLY A 364 -12.12 25.53 1.54
N TYR A 365 -12.59 25.58 0.30
CA TYR A 365 -13.99 25.25 -0.06
C TYR A 365 -14.40 23.85 0.40
N LEU A 366 -13.56 22.86 0.15
CA LEU A 366 -13.82 21.47 0.55
C LEU A 366 -13.92 21.33 2.07
N ARG A 367 -12.97 21.92 2.80
CA ARG A 367 -12.96 21.89 4.27
C ARG A 367 -14.21 22.53 4.85
N GLU A 368 -14.62 23.70 4.35
CA GLU A 368 -15.84 24.39 4.77
C GLU A 368 -17.10 23.58 4.45
N SER A 369 -17.07 22.79 3.40
CA SER A 369 -18.17 21.90 2.97
C SER A 369 -18.25 20.59 3.75
N GLY A 370 -17.36 20.34 4.71
CA GLY A 370 -17.34 19.11 5.52
C GLY A 370 -16.77 17.90 4.78
N VAL A 371 -15.96 18.15 3.75
CA VAL A 371 -15.15 17.13 3.07
C VAL A 371 -13.96 16.77 3.95
N ILE A 372 -13.62 15.51 4.02
CA ILE A 372 -12.50 14.95 4.79
C ILE A 372 -11.39 14.39 3.92
N LEU A 373 -11.70 14.04 2.67
CA LEU A 373 -10.76 13.48 1.74
C LEU A 373 -11.10 13.93 0.31
N TYR A 374 -10.04 14.28 -0.44
CA TYR A 374 -10.10 14.63 -1.85
C TYR A 374 -9.61 13.48 -2.71
N GLU A 375 -10.38 13.08 -3.69
CA GLU A 375 -10.03 12.05 -4.65
C GLU A 375 -9.64 12.66 -5.98
N GLN A 376 -8.39 12.45 -6.43
CA GLN A 376 -7.97 12.78 -7.78
C GLN A 376 -8.08 11.56 -8.68
N ASP A 377 -9.00 11.63 -9.64
CA ASP A 377 -9.18 10.61 -10.66
C ASP A 377 -8.59 11.02 -12.03
N TRP A 378 -8.63 10.12 -13.00
CA TRP A 378 -8.15 10.28 -14.36
C TRP A 378 -6.63 10.52 -14.48
N LEU A 379 -5.85 10.19 -13.46
CA LEU A 379 -4.40 10.44 -13.41
C LEU A 379 -3.61 9.74 -14.52
N GLY A 380 -4.02 8.55 -14.94
CA GLY A 380 -3.42 7.82 -16.07
C GLY A 380 -3.93 8.24 -17.44
N LEU A 381 -4.81 9.24 -17.51
CA LEU A 381 -5.49 9.69 -18.73
C LEU A 381 -5.45 11.22 -18.86
N ASN A 382 -6.61 11.86 -18.71
CA ASN A 382 -6.82 13.28 -19.03
C ASN A 382 -6.30 14.22 -17.94
N ALA A 383 -6.26 13.80 -16.66
CA ALA A 383 -5.73 14.61 -15.58
C ALA A 383 -4.18 14.57 -15.56
N SER A 384 -3.60 15.00 -16.67
CA SER A 384 -2.15 14.94 -16.91
C SER A 384 -1.59 16.33 -17.22
N PRO A 385 -0.48 16.73 -16.60
CA PRO A 385 0.29 17.90 -17.00
C PRO A 385 1.05 17.66 -18.30
N VAL A 386 1.70 18.70 -18.82
CA VAL A 386 2.73 18.57 -19.84
C VAL A 386 3.87 17.70 -19.27
N PHE A 387 4.42 16.83 -20.10
CA PHE A 387 5.47 15.92 -19.68
C PHE A 387 6.82 16.64 -19.65
N ASP A 388 7.19 17.16 -18.49
CA ASP A 388 8.45 17.81 -18.22
C ASP A 388 8.97 17.48 -16.79
N LEU A 389 10.06 18.08 -16.36
CA LEU A 389 10.67 17.78 -15.05
C LEU A 389 9.88 18.30 -13.83
N ASN A 390 8.99 19.30 -14.00
CA ASN A 390 8.50 20.10 -12.88
C ASN A 390 6.98 20.08 -12.74
N ASP A 391 6.23 20.04 -13.85
CA ASP A 391 4.79 20.32 -13.85
C ASP A 391 3.99 19.26 -13.12
N ALA A 392 4.42 17.98 -13.21
CA ALA A 392 3.77 16.91 -12.46
C ALA A 392 4.01 17.05 -10.95
N ASP A 393 5.22 17.44 -10.54
CA ASP A 393 5.53 17.70 -9.14
C ASP A 393 4.80 18.94 -8.63
N ALA A 394 4.65 19.97 -9.44
CA ALA A 394 3.86 21.17 -9.11
C ALA A 394 2.37 20.83 -8.95
N PHE A 395 1.79 20.03 -9.87
CA PHE A 395 0.39 19.58 -9.79
C PHE A 395 0.13 18.78 -8.52
N LEU A 396 0.83 17.66 -8.35
CA LEU A 396 0.58 16.71 -7.26
C LEU A 396 1.07 17.26 -5.91
N GLY A 397 2.19 17.99 -5.91
CA GLY A 397 2.77 18.58 -4.70
C GLY A 397 1.92 19.72 -4.14
N ASN A 398 1.43 20.63 -4.98
CA ASN A 398 0.56 21.73 -4.54
C ASN A 398 -0.81 21.22 -4.07
N MET A 399 -1.35 20.20 -4.74
CA MET A 399 -2.55 19.49 -4.31
C MET A 399 -2.35 18.93 -2.89
N SER A 400 -1.28 18.14 -2.66
CA SER A 400 -0.99 17.54 -1.36
C SER A 400 -0.74 18.60 -0.28
N ALA A 401 0.04 19.63 -0.59
CA ALA A 401 0.37 20.67 0.37
C ALA A 401 -0.89 21.43 0.83
N SER A 402 -1.75 21.84 -0.10
CA SER A 402 -2.95 22.63 0.20
C SER A 402 -4.02 21.81 0.91
N THR A 403 -4.30 20.58 0.46
CA THR A 403 -5.25 19.68 1.13
C THR A 403 -4.76 19.32 2.53
N GLY A 404 -3.47 18.99 2.68
CA GLY A 404 -2.87 18.69 3.98
C GLY A 404 -2.91 19.86 4.96
N GLN A 405 -2.71 21.11 4.52
CA GLN A 405 -2.85 22.31 5.36
C GLN A 405 -4.26 22.48 5.90
N GLN A 406 -5.27 22.03 5.17
CA GLN A 406 -6.67 22.05 5.59
C GLN A 406 -7.08 20.77 6.37
N GLY A 407 -6.15 19.84 6.60
CA GLY A 407 -6.42 18.58 7.28
C GLY A 407 -7.30 17.63 6.46
N LEU A 408 -7.19 17.68 5.13
CA LEU A 408 -7.82 16.74 4.22
C LEU A 408 -6.80 15.69 3.81
N ASP A 409 -7.22 14.44 3.82
CA ASP A 409 -6.47 13.36 3.20
C ASP A 409 -6.72 13.32 1.69
N MET A 410 -5.88 12.57 0.98
CA MET A 410 -6.03 12.34 -0.45
C MET A 410 -6.11 10.86 -0.77
N GLN A 411 -6.82 10.55 -1.84
CA GLN A 411 -6.75 9.26 -2.52
C GLN A 411 -6.58 9.44 -4.02
N TYR A 412 -5.91 8.47 -4.64
CA TYR A 412 -5.70 8.45 -6.07
C TYR A 412 -6.56 7.39 -6.74
N CYS A 413 -7.12 7.76 -7.91
CA CYS A 413 -7.81 6.87 -8.81
C CYS A 413 -7.15 6.90 -10.20
N MET A 414 -7.23 5.80 -10.94
CA MET A 414 -6.58 5.60 -12.25
C MET A 414 -5.08 5.92 -12.26
N GLY A 415 -4.41 5.82 -11.11
CA GLY A 415 -2.97 6.08 -10.99
C GLY A 415 -2.12 5.06 -11.74
N THR A 416 -1.06 5.53 -12.41
CA THR A 416 -0.02 4.71 -13.03
C THR A 416 1.08 4.38 -12.01
N PRO A 417 2.05 3.48 -12.31
CA PRO A 417 3.17 3.21 -11.41
C PRO A 417 3.94 4.46 -10.96
N ARG A 418 4.05 5.48 -11.82
CA ARG A 418 4.64 6.78 -11.46
C ARG A 418 3.93 7.44 -10.30
N HIS A 419 2.58 7.45 -10.32
CA HIS A 419 1.77 8.03 -9.25
C HIS A 419 1.88 7.23 -7.94
N PHE A 420 1.95 5.88 -8.04
CA PHE A 420 2.21 5.02 -6.88
C PHE A 420 3.57 5.34 -6.25
N LEU A 421 4.64 5.44 -7.05
CA LEU A 421 5.97 5.83 -6.58
C LEU A 421 5.98 7.28 -6.03
N GLN A 422 5.29 8.21 -6.70
CA GLN A 422 5.20 9.61 -6.26
C GLN A 422 4.53 9.77 -4.90
N SER A 423 3.70 8.80 -4.48
CA SER A 423 3.13 8.77 -3.14
C SER A 423 4.16 8.89 -2.01
N LEU A 424 5.41 8.51 -2.27
CA LEU A 424 6.50 8.59 -1.30
C LEU A 424 6.79 10.02 -0.82
N VAL A 425 6.52 11.02 -1.66
CA VAL A 425 6.74 12.45 -1.34
C VAL A 425 5.45 13.18 -0.95
N LEU A 426 4.32 12.48 -0.85
CA LEU A 426 3.00 13.06 -0.56
C LEU A 426 2.49 12.52 0.80
N PRO A 427 2.63 13.28 1.89
CA PRO A 427 2.41 12.76 3.24
C PRO A 427 0.94 12.46 3.55
N ASN A 428 -0.02 13.17 2.95
CA ASN A 428 -1.46 12.99 3.16
C ASN A 428 -2.15 12.13 2.09
N LEU A 429 -1.40 11.48 1.19
CA LEU A 429 -1.95 10.47 0.30
C LEU A 429 -2.06 9.16 1.07
N SER A 430 -3.26 8.82 1.54
CA SER A 430 -3.53 7.68 2.42
C SER A 430 -3.85 6.41 1.65
N SER A 431 -4.53 6.52 0.50
CA SER A 431 -5.01 5.35 -0.24
C SER A 431 -4.92 5.54 -1.77
N VAL A 432 -4.91 4.41 -2.48
CA VAL A 432 -4.91 4.37 -3.95
C VAL A 432 -5.84 3.27 -4.44
N ARG A 433 -6.65 3.59 -5.45
CA ARG A 433 -7.49 2.58 -6.10
C ARG A 433 -6.62 1.61 -6.88
N SER A 434 -6.71 0.35 -6.52
CA SER A 434 -5.99 -0.77 -7.12
C SER A 434 -6.91 -1.68 -7.94
N GLY A 435 -8.24 -1.53 -7.81
CA GLY A 435 -9.27 -2.21 -8.59
C GLY A 435 -9.82 -1.35 -9.72
N GLN A 436 -10.20 -1.98 -10.82
CA GLN A 436 -10.92 -1.30 -11.90
C GLN A 436 -12.39 -1.09 -11.54
N ASP A 437 -13.08 -0.20 -12.31
CA ASP A 437 -14.49 0.15 -12.10
C ASP A 437 -15.39 -1.08 -11.91
N ARG A 438 -16.31 -0.97 -10.96
CA ARG A 438 -17.24 -2.03 -10.54
C ARG A 438 -16.48 -3.31 -10.18
N PHE A 439 -15.98 -3.33 -8.96
CA PHE A 439 -15.17 -4.45 -8.45
C PHE A 439 -15.91 -5.79 -8.54
N GLY A 440 -15.23 -6.81 -9.01
CA GLY A 440 -15.78 -8.15 -9.20
C GLY A 440 -14.73 -9.15 -9.63
N GLN A 441 -15.13 -10.42 -9.80
CA GLN A 441 -14.22 -11.56 -9.98
C GLN A 441 -13.15 -11.36 -11.07
N THR A 442 -13.51 -10.76 -12.20
CA THR A 442 -12.57 -10.49 -13.30
C THR A 442 -11.50 -9.44 -12.97
N ARG A 443 -11.62 -8.75 -11.84
CA ARG A 443 -10.72 -7.69 -11.36
C ARG A 443 -9.80 -8.16 -10.23
N TRP A 444 -10.13 -9.25 -9.55
CA TRP A 444 -9.47 -9.68 -8.31
C TRP A 444 -7.97 -9.91 -8.46
N THR A 445 -7.53 -10.60 -9.52
CA THR A 445 -6.11 -10.91 -9.72
C THR A 445 -5.27 -9.65 -9.88
N ASN A 446 -5.70 -8.73 -10.75
CA ASN A 446 -5.01 -7.45 -10.94
C ASN A 446 -5.00 -6.62 -9.66
N PHE A 447 -6.14 -6.56 -8.97
CA PHE A 447 -6.26 -5.87 -7.68
C PHE A 447 -5.24 -6.37 -6.65
N LEU A 448 -5.07 -7.68 -6.49
CA LEU A 448 -4.17 -8.24 -5.49
C LEU A 448 -2.69 -7.91 -5.78
N TYR A 449 -2.24 -7.96 -7.04
CA TYR A 449 -0.88 -7.56 -7.41
C TYR A 449 -0.67 -6.05 -7.27
N SER A 450 -1.63 -5.24 -7.69
CA SER A 450 -1.58 -3.79 -7.51
C SER A 450 -1.58 -3.42 -6.01
N SER A 451 -2.35 -4.14 -5.19
CA SER A 451 -2.34 -4.02 -3.72
C SER A 451 -0.97 -4.35 -3.13
N ARG A 452 -0.26 -5.36 -3.69
CA ARG A 452 1.11 -5.68 -3.26
C ARG A 452 2.06 -4.52 -3.51
N PHE A 453 1.96 -3.89 -4.68
CA PHE A 453 2.76 -2.72 -5.06
C PHE A 453 2.46 -1.51 -4.15
N ALA A 454 1.18 -1.14 -4.02
CA ALA A 454 0.74 -0.05 -3.15
C ALA A 454 1.17 -0.27 -1.70
N GLY A 455 0.91 -1.48 -1.18
CA GLY A 455 1.25 -1.86 0.18
C GLY A 455 2.75 -1.77 0.47
N ALA A 456 3.63 -2.08 -0.47
CA ALA A 456 5.07 -1.92 -0.30
C ALA A 456 5.47 -0.44 -0.10
N LEU A 457 4.79 0.48 -0.76
CA LEU A 457 5.06 1.94 -0.71
C LEU A 457 4.40 2.66 0.48
N GLY A 458 3.72 1.92 1.36
CA GLY A 458 3.12 2.51 2.56
C GLY A 458 1.80 3.23 2.32
N ILE A 459 1.09 2.94 1.23
CA ILE A 459 -0.27 3.42 0.95
C ILE A 459 -1.26 2.26 0.97
N TRP A 460 -2.53 2.56 1.32
CA TRP A 460 -3.56 1.54 1.43
C TRP A 460 -4.28 1.35 0.11
N PRO A 461 -4.36 0.10 -0.41
CA PRO A 461 -5.14 -0.18 -1.62
C PRO A 461 -6.64 -0.21 -1.31
N PHE A 462 -7.48 0.16 -2.28
CA PHE A 462 -8.92 -0.08 -2.21
C PHE A 462 -9.47 -0.59 -3.54
N THR A 463 -10.66 -1.23 -3.48
CA THR A 463 -11.19 -2.04 -4.56
C THR A 463 -11.82 -1.23 -5.68
N ASP A 464 -12.70 -0.37 -5.43
CA ASP A 464 -13.81 0.24 -6.12
C ASP A 464 -15.14 -0.30 -5.58
N VAL A 465 -16.25 0.34 -6.00
CA VAL A 465 -17.60 0.03 -5.52
C VAL A 465 -18.07 -1.38 -5.90
N PHE A 466 -18.79 -1.98 -4.98
CA PHE A 466 -19.54 -3.22 -5.12
C PHE A 466 -20.80 -3.16 -4.23
N MET A 467 -21.68 -4.19 -4.31
CA MET A 467 -22.89 -4.23 -3.49
C MET A 467 -22.66 -5.05 -2.22
N SER A 468 -23.24 -4.63 -1.11
CA SER A 468 -23.06 -5.27 0.21
C SER A 468 -23.47 -6.75 0.24
N GLY A 469 -24.34 -7.19 -0.68
CA GLY A 469 -24.68 -8.60 -0.86
C GLY A 469 -23.61 -9.48 -1.49
N GLU A 470 -22.53 -8.91 -2.01
CA GLU A 470 -21.45 -9.61 -2.72
C GLU A 470 -20.36 -10.05 -1.74
N THR A 471 -20.60 -11.14 -1.03
CA THR A 471 -19.76 -11.62 0.09
C THR A 471 -18.29 -11.75 -0.28
N GLN A 472 -17.96 -12.31 -1.45
CA GLN A 472 -16.58 -12.51 -1.87
C GLN A 472 -15.84 -11.19 -2.10
N ASN A 473 -16.50 -10.20 -2.73
CA ASN A 473 -15.96 -8.86 -2.90
C ASN A 473 -15.73 -8.18 -1.55
N LEU A 474 -16.68 -8.33 -0.62
CA LEU A 474 -16.57 -7.76 0.71
C LEU A 474 -15.42 -8.39 1.53
N VAL A 475 -15.22 -9.72 1.43
CA VAL A 475 -14.06 -10.41 2.02
C VAL A 475 -12.75 -9.81 1.49
N LEU A 476 -12.60 -9.68 0.15
CA LEU A 476 -11.38 -9.14 -0.47
C LEU A 476 -11.16 -7.68 -0.07
N ALA A 477 -12.21 -6.85 -0.04
CA ALA A 477 -12.13 -5.45 0.36
C ALA A 477 -11.68 -5.30 1.82
N VAL A 478 -12.28 -6.05 2.75
CA VAL A 478 -11.90 -6.05 4.17
C VAL A 478 -10.45 -6.51 4.37
N LEU A 479 -10.07 -7.61 3.71
CA LEU A 479 -8.73 -8.16 3.83
C LEU A 479 -7.66 -7.31 3.12
N SER A 480 -8.05 -6.37 2.25
CA SER A 480 -7.12 -5.39 1.68
C SER A 480 -6.65 -4.35 2.70
N ALA A 481 -7.28 -4.28 3.87
CA ALA A 481 -7.01 -3.36 4.97
C ALA A 481 -7.13 -1.85 4.62
N GLY A 482 -7.54 -1.52 3.41
CA GLY A 482 -7.80 -0.17 2.94
C GLY A 482 -9.23 0.33 3.20
N PRO A 483 -9.69 1.39 2.52
CA PRO A 483 -11.09 1.83 2.54
C PRO A 483 -12.05 0.74 2.05
N VAL A 484 -13.23 0.70 2.65
CA VAL A 484 -14.32 -0.19 2.24
C VAL A 484 -15.60 0.63 2.07
N GLY A 485 -16.21 0.55 0.89
CA GLY A 485 -17.47 1.23 0.61
C GLY A 485 -18.37 0.39 -0.30
N VAL A 486 -19.68 0.62 -0.18
CA VAL A 486 -20.69 -0.10 -0.94
C VAL A 486 -21.61 0.88 -1.66
N GLY A 487 -22.23 0.45 -2.78
CA GLY A 487 -23.04 1.31 -3.65
C GLY A 487 -24.48 0.81 -3.85
N ASP A 488 -25.07 0.19 -2.85
CA ASP A 488 -26.36 -0.48 -2.91
C ASP A 488 -27.53 0.49 -3.21
N PRO A 489 -28.56 0.05 -3.93
CA PRO A 489 -29.81 0.79 -4.02
C PRO A 489 -30.57 0.76 -2.69
N LEU A 490 -31.49 1.72 -2.51
CA LEU A 490 -32.37 1.79 -1.35
C LEU A 490 -33.07 0.46 -1.08
N GLY A 491 -33.02 0.03 0.18
CA GLY A 491 -33.67 -1.22 0.65
C GLY A 491 -32.92 -2.52 0.32
N SER A 492 -31.70 -2.46 -0.23
CA SER A 492 -30.95 -3.66 -0.65
C SER A 492 -29.70 -3.94 0.20
N LEU A 493 -29.42 -3.13 1.22
CA LEU A 493 -28.27 -3.34 2.12
C LEU A 493 -28.33 -4.72 2.80
N SER A 494 -27.27 -5.50 2.69
CA SER A 494 -27.13 -6.79 3.34
C SER A 494 -26.54 -6.62 4.75
N ARG A 495 -27.43 -6.48 5.75
CA ARG A 495 -27.02 -6.27 7.15
C ARG A 495 -26.04 -7.34 7.64
N ASN A 496 -26.31 -8.61 7.36
CA ASN A 496 -25.50 -9.72 7.87
C ASN A 496 -24.09 -9.71 7.29
N ASN A 497 -23.95 -9.51 5.96
CA ASN A 497 -22.64 -9.38 5.33
C ASN A 497 -21.86 -8.18 5.88
N LEU A 498 -22.54 -7.03 6.00
CA LEU A 498 -21.88 -5.82 6.53
C LEU A 498 -21.40 -6.04 7.96
N LEU A 499 -22.19 -6.69 8.83
CA LEU A 499 -21.76 -6.99 10.20
C LEU A 499 -20.63 -8.03 10.30
N SER A 500 -20.34 -8.77 9.23
CA SER A 500 -19.12 -9.59 9.16
C SER A 500 -17.87 -8.77 8.77
N ALA A 501 -18.07 -7.58 8.22
CA ALA A 501 -17.01 -6.65 7.83
C ALA A 501 -16.76 -5.55 8.88
N VAL A 502 -17.82 -5.08 9.53
CA VAL A 502 -17.77 -3.93 10.44
C VAL A 502 -18.46 -4.23 11.78
N ARG A 503 -18.15 -3.41 12.75
CA ARG A 503 -18.92 -3.30 14.00
C ARG A 503 -20.19 -2.46 13.73
N PRO A 504 -21.24 -2.52 14.59
CA PRO A 504 -22.43 -1.68 14.43
C PRO A 504 -22.17 -0.17 14.35
N ASP A 505 -21.09 0.31 14.99
CA ASP A 505 -20.66 1.71 14.90
C ASP A 505 -19.93 2.04 13.59
N GLY A 506 -19.96 1.14 12.59
CA GLY A 506 -19.38 1.33 11.27
C GLY A 506 -17.87 1.12 11.19
N VAL A 507 -17.21 0.85 12.31
CA VAL A 507 -15.75 0.59 12.33
C VAL A 507 -15.44 -0.72 11.62
N ILE A 508 -14.62 -0.65 10.57
CA ILE A 508 -14.19 -1.81 9.80
C ILE A 508 -13.20 -2.65 10.62
N VAL A 509 -13.43 -3.95 10.70
CA VAL A 509 -12.52 -4.89 11.38
C VAL A 509 -11.58 -5.50 10.35
N LYS A 510 -10.28 -5.19 10.45
CA LYS A 510 -9.27 -5.40 9.41
C LYS A 510 -8.07 -6.22 9.87
N PRO A 511 -7.34 -6.86 8.95
CA PRO A 511 -5.98 -7.35 9.21
C PRO A 511 -4.97 -6.20 9.32
N ASP A 512 -3.73 -6.53 9.69
CA ASP A 512 -2.67 -5.55 9.88
C ASP A 512 -2.08 -5.04 8.55
N MET A 513 -2.14 -5.85 7.50
CA MET A 513 -1.52 -5.58 6.19
C MET A 513 -2.48 -5.93 5.05
N PRO A 514 -2.29 -5.35 3.85
CA PRO A 514 -3.10 -5.70 2.68
C PRO A 514 -3.00 -7.18 2.31
N LEU A 515 -4.11 -7.75 1.82
CA LEU A 515 -4.13 -9.06 1.19
C LEU A 515 -3.28 -9.04 -0.08
N THR A 516 -2.30 -9.95 -0.18
CA THR A 516 -1.34 -9.98 -1.28
C THR A 516 -1.10 -11.40 -1.78
N PRO A 517 -0.78 -11.58 -3.09
CA PRO A 517 -0.44 -12.90 -3.64
C PRO A 517 0.72 -13.53 -2.88
N VAL A 518 0.65 -14.83 -2.61
CA VAL A 518 1.81 -15.59 -2.09
C VAL A 518 2.87 -15.76 -3.19
N ASP A 519 4.12 -16.05 -2.82
CA ASP A 519 5.23 -16.20 -3.79
C ASP A 519 4.90 -17.19 -4.90
N ALA A 520 4.24 -18.31 -4.58
CA ALA A 520 3.85 -19.31 -5.57
C ALA A 520 2.88 -18.76 -6.64
N SER A 521 2.02 -17.81 -6.30
CA SER A 521 1.11 -17.17 -7.27
C SER A 521 1.88 -16.34 -8.31
N PHE A 522 3.04 -15.75 -7.97
CA PHE A 522 3.90 -15.08 -8.95
C PHE A 522 4.45 -16.04 -9.99
N PHE A 523 4.77 -17.30 -9.61
CA PHE A 523 5.16 -18.32 -10.58
C PHE A 523 3.98 -18.75 -11.44
N THR A 524 2.80 -18.94 -10.86
CA THR A 524 1.58 -19.33 -11.57
C THR A 524 1.24 -18.32 -12.68
N HIS A 525 1.35 -17.03 -12.39
CA HIS A 525 1.02 -15.96 -13.35
C HIS A 525 2.19 -15.49 -14.22
N SER A 526 3.40 -16.05 -14.04
CA SER A 526 4.60 -15.60 -14.76
C SER A 526 4.53 -15.73 -16.27
N GLY A 527 3.65 -16.57 -16.80
CA GLY A 527 3.34 -16.71 -18.23
C GLY A 527 2.37 -15.64 -18.80
N GLY A 528 1.83 -14.76 -17.94
CA GLY A 528 0.91 -13.68 -18.35
C GLY A 528 -0.57 -14.07 -18.36
N ASP A 529 -0.91 -15.31 -18.07
CA ASP A 529 -2.32 -15.74 -17.95
C ASP A 529 -2.86 -15.41 -16.55
N MET A 530 -3.56 -14.29 -16.45
CA MET A 530 -4.14 -13.78 -15.21
C MET A 530 -5.42 -14.51 -14.77
N THR A 531 -5.88 -15.51 -15.53
CA THR A 531 -7.03 -16.36 -15.19
C THR A 531 -6.62 -17.63 -14.42
N GLN A 532 -5.32 -17.89 -14.31
CA GLN A 532 -4.78 -18.98 -13.50
C GLN A 532 -5.19 -18.85 -12.02
N PRO A 533 -5.23 -19.95 -11.26
CA PRO A 533 -5.58 -19.91 -9.85
C PRO A 533 -4.69 -18.99 -9.02
N MET A 534 -5.32 -18.27 -8.09
CA MET A 534 -4.70 -17.34 -7.16
C MET A 534 -4.78 -17.88 -5.74
N VAL A 535 -3.69 -17.73 -5.00
CA VAL A 535 -3.68 -17.81 -3.54
C VAL A 535 -3.05 -16.54 -3.01
N ALA A 536 -3.75 -15.89 -2.08
CA ALA A 536 -3.31 -14.66 -1.43
C ALA A 536 -3.46 -14.77 0.08
N SER A 537 -2.63 -14.05 0.84
CA SER A 537 -2.72 -14.06 2.29
C SER A 537 -2.44 -12.69 2.90
N THR A 538 -2.99 -12.50 4.09
CA THR A 538 -2.67 -11.40 5.01
C THR A 538 -2.80 -11.89 6.45
N TYR A 539 -2.59 -11.03 7.45
CA TYR A 539 -2.54 -11.46 8.84
C TYR A 539 -2.95 -10.39 9.85
N SER A 540 -3.31 -10.85 11.05
CA SER A 540 -3.28 -10.07 12.29
C SER A 540 -2.22 -10.64 13.23
N SER A 541 -1.38 -9.80 13.83
CA SER A 541 -0.27 -10.22 14.69
C SER A 541 -0.34 -9.57 16.07
N PHE A 542 0.05 -10.34 17.09
CA PHE A 542 0.13 -9.91 18.48
C PHE A 542 1.47 -10.40 19.04
N GLY A 543 2.51 -9.56 18.89
CA GLY A 543 3.89 -9.99 19.13
C GLY A 543 4.29 -11.11 18.16
N ASP A 544 4.78 -12.22 18.71
CA ASP A 544 5.19 -13.40 17.92
C ASP A 544 4.02 -14.28 17.44
N TRP A 545 2.82 -14.07 17.99
CA TRP A 545 1.64 -14.83 17.62
C TRP A 545 0.94 -14.19 16.41
N LYS A 546 0.42 -15.03 15.50
CA LYS A 546 -0.15 -14.59 14.24
C LYS A 546 -1.33 -15.46 13.84
N ALA A 547 -2.41 -14.82 13.38
CA ALA A 547 -3.48 -15.44 12.60
C ALA A 547 -3.32 -15.03 11.14
N THR A 548 -3.28 -16.01 10.24
CA THR A 548 -3.13 -15.78 8.80
C THR A 548 -4.46 -16.01 8.11
N TYR A 549 -4.93 -15.02 7.36
CA TYR A 549 -6.14 -15.08 6.53
C TYR A 549 -5.73 -15.44 5.11
N ILE A 550 -6.30 -16.50 4.54
CA ILE A 550 -5.90 -17.03 3.24
C ILE A 550 -7.14 -17.07 2.34
N VAL A 551 -7.00 -16.47 1.16
CA VAL A 551 -8.00 -16.53 0.09
C VAL A 551 -7.42 -17.33 -1.06
N GLY A 552 -8.20 -18.29 -1.55
CA GLY A 552 -7.90 -19.02 -2.78
C GLY A 552 -9.08 -18.95 -3.74
N TYR A 553 -8.81 -18.69 -5.02
CA TYR A 553 -9.84 -18.73 -6.06
C TYR A 553 -9.28 -19.11 -7.42
N ASP A 554 -10.16 -19.58 -8.31
CA ASP A 554 -9.87 -19.79 -9.71
C ASP A 554 -10.95 -19.14 -10.60
N GLN A 555 -10.59 -18.98 -11.87
CA GLN A 555 -11.51 -18.55 -12.90
C GLN A 555 -11.79 -19.69 -13.90
N GLY A 556 -11.56 -20.93 -13.48
CA GLY A 556 -11.86 -22.14 -14.25
C GLY A 556 -10.71 -22.68 -15.09
N THR A 557 -9.47 -22.20 -14.92
CA THR A 557 -8.31 -22.66 -15.68
C THR A 557 -7.12 -22.99 -14.75
N GLY A 558 -6.32 -24.00 -15.15
CA GLY A 558 -5.08 -24.33 -14.47
C GLY A 558 -5.20 -25.12 -13.16
N ALA A 559 -4.06 -25.36 -12.54
CA ALA A 559 -3.95 -26.02 -11.25
C ALA A 559 -3.48 -25.04 -10.19
N TYR A 560 -4.00 -25.17 -8.97
CA TYR A 560 -3.52 -24.39 -7.83
C TYR A 560 -2.04 -24.70 -7.57
N PRO A 561 -1.26 -23.70 -7.12
CA PRO A 561 0.11 -23.93 -6.70
C PRO A 561 0.15 -24.92 -5.53
N ALA A 562 1.10 -25.83 -5.54
CA ALA A 562 1.35 -26.71 -4.41
C ALA A 562 1.95 -25.90 -3.26
N LEU A 563 1.22 -25.76 -2.16
CA LEU A 563 1.59 -25.00 -0.99
C LEU A 563 1.50 -25.87 0.26
N GLN A 564 2.35 -25.60 1.23
CA GLN A 564 2.29 -26.17 2.58
C GLN A 564 1.87 -25.06 3.57
N PHE A 565 1.41 -25.44 4.77
CA PHE A 565 1.05 -24.46 5.78
C PHE A 565 2.26 -23.64 6.28
N SER A 566 3.48 -24.20 6.16
CA SER A 566 4.73 -23.47 6.41
C SER A 566 4.93 -22.28 5.46
N ASP A 567 4.42 -22.33 4.22
CA ASP A 567 4.48 -21.19 3.28
C ASP A 567 3.66 -19.97 3.76
N PHE A 568 2.70 -20.20 4.65
CA PHE A 568 1.90 -19.17 5.31
C PHE A 568 2.43 -18.78 6.71
N GLY A 569 3.62 -19.29 7.06
CA GLY A 569 4.30 -18.99 8.32
C GLY A 569 3.87 -19.85 9.50
N LEU A 570 3.17 -20.96 9.29
CA LEU A 570 2.90 -21.91 10.36
C LEU A 570 4.20 -22.65 10.74
N THR A 571 4.65 -22.53 11.99
CA THR A 571 5.89 -23.14 12.49
C THR A 571 5.65 -24.26 13.51
N ALA A 572 4.41 -24.42 13.98
CA ALA A 572 3.97 -25.41 14.97
C ALA A 572 2.59 -25.96 14.56
N PRO A 573 2.14 -27.09 15.13
CA PRO A 573 0.79 -27.60 14.91
C PRO A 573 -0.26 -26.51 15.14
N GLY A 574 -1.33 -26.52 14.34
CA GLY A 574 -2.40 -25.52 14.41
C GLY A 574 -3.71 -26.03 13.82
N TYR A 575 -4.57 -25.11 13.51
CA TYR A 575 -5.86 -25.37 12.90
C TYR A 575 -6.12 -24.45 11.72
N LEU A 576 -6.75 -25.02 10.70
CA LEU A 576 -7.33 -24.29 9.58
C LEU A 576 -8.84 -24.17 9.80
N TYR A 577 -9.35 -22.97 9.85
CA TYR A 577 -10.79 -22.68 9.94
C TYR A 577 -11.30 -22.20 8.58
N ASP A 578 -12.19 -22.96 7.95
CA ASP A 578 -12.95 -22.51 6.79
C ASP A 578 -14.11 -21.64 7.27
N PHE A 579 -14.00 -20.34 7.02
CA PHE A 579 -14.98 -19.36 7.49
C PHE A 579 -16.35 -19.54 6.81
N LEU A 580 -16.37 -19.86 5.52
CA LEU A 580 -17.62 -19.97 4.76
C LEU A 580 -18.37 -21.29 5.03
N ALA A 581 -17.62 -22.36 5.25
CA ALA A 581 -18.21 -23.68 5.58
C ALA A 581 -18.40 -23.89 7.10
N ASP A 582 -17.88 -23.00 7.94
CA ASP A 582 -17.85 -23.13 9.41
C ASP A 582 -17.23 -24.47 9.90
N THR A 583 -16.15 -24.90 9.25
CA THR A 583 -15.46 -26.15 9.58
C THR A 583 -14.02 -25.90 10.03
N VAL A 584 -13.50 -26.75 10.92
CA VAL A 584 -12.17 -26.64 11.49
C VAL A 584 -11.43 -27.97 11.32
N VAL A 585 -10.20 -27.93 10.82
CA VAL A 585 -9.35 -29.12 10.69
C VAL A 585 -7.99 -28.89 11.33
N PRO A 586 -7.42 -29.89 12.05
CA PRO A 586 -6.05 -29.81 12.55
C PRO A 586 -5.06 -29.91 11.40
N VAL A 587 -3.97 -29.15 11.48
CA VAL A 587 -2.92 -29.10 10.44
C VAL A 587 -1.53 -29.04 11.04
N GLN A 588 -0.55 -29.57 10.27
CA GLN A 588 0.87 -29.48 10.56
C GLN A 588 1.57 -28.54 9.55
N PRO A 589 2.72 -27.96 9.90
CA PRO A 589 3.46 -27.09 8.98
C PRO A 589 3.76 -27.72 7.61
N ALA A 590 4.05 -29.02 7.56
CA ALA A 590 4.38 -29.76 6.35
C ALA A 590 3.16 -30.29 5.56
N ASP A 591 1.95 -30.15 6.12
CA ASP A 591 0.75 -30.59 5.41
C ASP A 591 0.47 -29.69 4.21
N ALA A 592 -0.12 -30.27 3.16
CA ALA A 592 -0.50 -29.52 1.97
C ALA A 592 -1.70 -28.61 2.25
N TYR A 593 -1.64 -27.38 1.78
CA TYR A 593 -2.80 -26.48 1.78
C TYR A 593 -3.86 -27.03 0.81
N PRO A 594 -5.11 -27.16 1.25
CA PRO A 594 -6.17 -27.76 0.42
C PRO A 594 -6.51 -26.87 -0.78
N THR A 595 -6.69 -27.49 -1.94
CA THR A 595 -7.22 -26.81 -3.11
C THR A 595 -8.63 -26.28 -2.82
N PRO A 596 -8.93 -25.00 -3.11
CA PRO A 596 -10.24 -24.45 -2.95
C PRO A 596 -11.30 -25.27 -3.69
N GLN A 597 -12.41 -25.55 -3.00
CA GLN A 597 -13.57 -26.19 -3.62
C GLN A 597 -14.56 -25.10 -4.04
N ASN A 598 -15.26 -25.28 -5.14
CA ASN A 598 -16.28 -24.33 -5.62
C ASN A 598 -15.76 -22.94 -6.04
N GLY A 599 -14.51 -22.86 -6.50
CA GLY A 599 -13.96 -21.67 -7.14
C GLY A 599 -13.58 -20.50 -6.21
N PHE A 600 -13.91 -20.54 -4.93
CA PHE A 600 -13.50 -19.53 -3.94
C PHE A 600 -13.43 -20.14 -2.54
N SER A 601 -12.36 -19.90 -1.81
CA SER A 601 -12.23 -20.27 -0.40
C SER A 601 -11.72 -19.09 0.42
N TYR A 602 -12.18 -19.02 1.66
CA TYR A 602 -11.65 -18.10 2.65
C TYR A 602 -11.40 -18.86 3.95
N THR A 603 -10.15 -18.94 4.36
CA THR A 603 -9.71 -19.72 5.52
C THR A 603 -8.84 -18.90 6.46
N ILE A 604 -8.87 -19.26 7.74
CA ILE A 604 -8.06 -18.65 8.80
C ILE A 604 -7.14 -19.72 9.39
N LEU A 605 -5.83 -19.51 9.31
CA LEU A 605 -4.80 -20.41 9.81
C LEU A 605 -4.24 -19.87 11.12
N VAL A 606 -4.28 -20.67 12.18
CA VAL A 606 -3.82 -20.29 13.52
C VAL A 606 -3.03 -21.41 14.16
N ALA A 607 -1.84 -21.11 14.68
CA ALA A 607 -1.05 -22.04 15.46
C ALA A 607 -1.67 -22.27 16.83
N THR A 608 -1.54 -23.50 17.38
CA THR A 608 -1.88 -23.79 18.77
C THR A 608 -0.89 -23.07 19.70
N GLY A 609 -1.44 -22.31 20.65
CA GLY A 609 -0.64 -21.54 21.60
C GLY A 609 -0.02 -22.37 22.72
N ARG A 610 0.72 -21.69 23.61
CA ARG A 610 1.37 -22.32 24.80
C ARG A 610 0.37 -22.91 25.78
N SER A 611 -0.84 -22.35 25.85
CA SER A 611 -1.96 -22.85 26.66
C SER A 611 -2.55 -24.18 26.14
N GLY A 612 -2.15 -24.65 24.96
CA GLY A 612 -2.80 -25.74 24.24
C GLY A 612 -4.12 -25.34 23.58
N ILE A 613 -4.46 -24.05 23.60
CA ILE A 613 -5.66 -23.47 22.95
C ILE A 613 -5.27 -22.86 21.60
N THR A 614 -6.12 -23.06 20.60
CA THR A 614 -6.08 -22.31 19.34
C THR A 614 -7.25 -21.34 19.32
N MET A 615 -6.97 -20.04 19.52
CA MET A 615 -8.01 -19.00 19.49
C MET A 615 -8.30 -18.60 18.05
N LEU A 616 -9.53 -18.79 17.58
CA LEU A 616 -9.98 -18.44 16.22
C LEU A 616 -10.52 -17.00 16.14
N GLY A 617 -10.85 -16.37 17.28
CA GLY A 617 -11.25 -14.97 17.35
C GLY A 617 -12.77 -14.74 17.43
N ASP A 618 -13.24 -13.62 16.90
CA ASP A 618 -14.67 -13.29 16.83
C ASP A 618 -15.34 -14.15 15.75
N TYR A 619 -16.39 -14.86 16.14
CA TYR A 619 -17.05 -15.89 15.32
C TYR A 619 -17.65 -15.36 14.01
N ASN A 620 -18.10 -14.11 13.99
CA ASN A 620 -18.82 -13.54 12.85
C ASN A 620 -18.04 -12.48 12.07
N GLN A 621 -16.77 -12.23 12.39
CA GLN A 621 -15.96 -11.21 11.68
C GLN A 621 -15.06 -11.86 10.63
N PHE A 622 -15.01 -11.28 9.42
CA PHE A 622 -14.05 -11.74 8.40
C PHE A 622 -12.62 -11.67 8.93
N ALA A 623 -12.16 -10.54 9.42
CA ALA A 623 -10.90 -10.47 10.15
C ALA A 623 -11.13 -10.83 11.61
N ALA A 624 -11.34 -12.12 11.92
CA ALA A 624 -11.79 -12.60 13.22
C ALA A 624 -10.91 -12.15 14.40
N LEU A 625 -9.64 -11.86 14.15
CA LEU A 625 -8.64 -11.35 15.11
C LEU A 625 -8.13 -9.96 14.73
N GLY A 626 -8.93 -9.20 13.97
CA GLY A 626 -8.66 -7.79 13.66
C GLY A 626 -8.66 -6.92 14.93
N LYS A 627 -7.67 -6.01 15.03
CA LYS A 627 -7.42 -5.23 16.26
C LYS A 627 -8.55 -4.29 16.64
N GLN A 628 -9.40 -3.90 15.69
CA GLN A 628 -10.60 -3.10 15.96
C GLN A 628 -11.67 -3.88 16.76
N ARG A 629 -11.59 -5.21 16.76
CA ARG A 629 -12.45 -6.10 17.56
C ARG A 629 -11.68 -6.78 18.69
N ILE A 630 -10.45 -7.22 18.43
CA ILE A 630 -9.57 -7.87 19.40
C ILE A 630 -8.33 -6.96 19.60
N PRO A 631 -8.44 -5.91 20.43
CA PRO A 631 -7.33 -4.95 20.60
C PRO A 631 -6.11 -5.55 21.31
N ALA A 632 -6.28 -6.62 22.10
CA ALA A 632 -5.18 -7.29 22.78
C ALA A 632 -5.37 -8.81 22.81
N PHE A 633 -4.28 -9.53 22.55
CA PHE A 633 -4.17 -10.98 22.68
C PHE A 633 -2.76 -11.36 23.13
N LEU A 634 -2.68 -12.29 24.09
CA LEU A 634 -1.43 -12.90 24.55
C LEU A 634 -1.72 -14.35 24.98
N ASP A 635 -0.85 -15.28 24.62
CA ASP A 635 -0.85 -16.65 25.17
C ASP A 635 0.52 -16.96 25.80
N ASP A 636 0.60 -16.86 27.12
CA ASP A 636 1.77 -17.17 27.92
C ASP A 636 1.67 -18.54 28.67
N GLY A 637 0.63 -19.33 28.35
CA GLY A 637 0.17 -20.54 29.01
C GLY A 637 -1.28 -20.40 29.50
N THR A 638 -1.78 -19.18 29.51
CA THR A 638 -3.18 -18.79 29.58
C THR A 638 -3.46 -17.81 28.45
N VAL A 639 -4.56 -17.97 27.75
CA VAL A 639 -4.97 -16.98 26.74
C VAL A 639 -5.57 -15.78 27.44
N HIS A 640 -4.96 -14.62 27.24
CA HIS A 640 -5.45 -13.31 27.66
C HIS A 640 -6.03 -12.60 26.44
N LEU A 641 -7.32 -12.33 26.45
CA LEU A 641 -8.05 -11.77 25.34
C LEU A 641 -8.83 -10.53 25.76
N THR A 642 -8.78 -9.48 24.95
CA THR A 642 -9.65 -8.31 25.07
C THR A 642 -10.56 -8.21 23.85
N VAL A 643 -11.87 -8.06 24.08
CA VAL A 643 -12.89 -7.89 23.03
C VAL A 643 -13.46 -6.48 23.15
N ALA A 644 -13.44 -5.73 22.06
CA ALA A 644 -13.99 -4.38 21.99
C ALA A 644 -15.45 -4.41 21.45
N PHE A 645 -16.30 -3.56 22.03
CA PHE A 645 -17.70 -3.43 21.68
C PHE A 645 -17.99 -2.04 21.15
N SER A 646 -18.91 -1.95 20.22
CA SER A 646 -19.52 -0.66 19.85
C SER A 646 -20.61 -0.26 20.84
N SER A 647 -21.02 1.00 20.81
CA SER A 647 -22.17 1.47 21.59
C SER A 647 -23.41 0.67 21.24
N GLY A 648 -24.11 0.13 22.24
CA GLY A 648 -25.32 -0.67 22.07
C GLY A 648 -25.09 -2.16 21.79
N GLU A 649 -23.86 -2.62 21.53
CA GLU A 649 -23.58 -4.05 21.51
C GLU A 649 -23.64 -4.63 22.93
N THR A 650 -24.41 -5.69 23.10
CA THR A 650 -24.62 -6.32 24.41
C THR A 650 -23.84 -7.63 24.57
N GLU A 651 -23.46 -8.27 23.45
CA GLU A 651 -22.76 -9.55 23.47
C GLU A 651 -21.93 -9.77 22.17
N ARG A 652 -20.84 -10.55 22.34
CA ARG A 652 -20.05 -11.10 21.22
C ARG A 652 -19.68 -12.54 21.52
N ILE A 653 -19.50 -13.33 20.46
CA ILE A 653 -19.05 -14.72 20.56
C ILE A 653 -17.60 -14.78 20.08
N VAL A 654 -16.71 -15.23 20.96
CA VAL A 654 -15.36 -15.62 20.60
C VAL A 654 -15.23 -17.13 20.64
N HIS A 655 -14.47 -17.71 19.71
CA HIS A 655 -14.38 -19.16 19.57
C HIS A 655 -12.94 -19.64 19.38
N GLY A 656 -12.75 -20.92 19.60
CA GLY A 656 -11.45 -21.57 19.45
C GLY A 656 -11.53 -23.08 19.63
N ILE A 657 -10.38 -23.72 19.65
CA ILE A 657 -10.21 -25.16 19.85
C ILE A 657 -9.43 -25.38 21.16
N SER A 658 -9.87 -26.32 21.96
CA SER A 658 -9.22 -26.73 23.20
C SER A 658 -9.39 -28.23 23.41
N PRO A 659 -8.36 -28.96 23.89
CA PRO A 659 -8.49 -30.41 24.14
C PRO A 659 -9.49 -30.78 25.21
N LYS A 660 -9.90 -29.81 26.04
CA LYS A 660 -10.94 -29.95 27.10
C LYS A 660 -11.78 -28.68 27.11
N ALA A 661 -12.96 -28.75 27.73
CA ALA A 661 -13.77 -27.55 27.98
C ALA A 661 -12.93 -26.49 28.69
N PRO A 662 -12.72 -25.31 28.11
CA PRO A 662 -11.84 -24.34 28.69
C PRO A 662 -12.44 -23.69 29.93
N ARG A 663 -11.57 -23.34 30.87
CA ARG A 663 -11.92 -22.47 31.97
C ARG A 663 -11.82 -21.03 31.54
N THR A 664 -12.85 -20.24 31.82
CA THR A 664 -12.89 -18.81 31.52
C THR A 664 -13.01 -17.99 32.81
N THR A 665 -12.18 -16.97 32.95
CA THR A 665 -12.26 -15.98 34.02
C THR A 665 -12.36 -14.59 33.40
N MET A 666 -13.37 -13.81 33.83
CA MET A 666 -13.50 -12.42 33.37
C MET A 666 -12.66 -11.51 34.28
N ARG A 667 -11.82 -10.66 33.68
CA ARG A 667 -11.14 -9.55 34.36
C ARG A 667 -11.97 -8.28 34.28
N SER A 668 -12.67 -8.08 33.14
CA SER A 668 -13.65 -6.99 32.94
C SER A 668 -14.78 -7.49 32.04
N GLY A 669 -15.94 -6.85 32.10
CA GLY A 669 -17.12 -7.23 31.32
C GLY A 669 -17.93 -8.36 31.96
N LYS A 670 -18.72 -9.05 31.15
CA LYS A 670 -19.67 -10.09 31.61
C LYS A 670 -19.43 -11.38 30.86
N PHE A 671 -19.39 -12.49 31.58
CA PHE A 671 -19.58 -13.81 31.00
C PHE A 671 -21.07 -14.09 30.89
N ILE A 672 -21.53 -14.46 29.68
CA ILE A 672 -22.95 -14.70 29.42
C ILE A 672 -23.22 -16.20 29.29
N ASN A 673 -22.43 -16.87 28.41
CA ASN A 673 -22.63 -18.29 28.13
C ASN A 673 -21.35 -18.93 27.58
N SER A 674 -21.26 -20.26 27.64
CA SER A 674 -20.24 -21.04 26.95
C SER A 674 -20.83 -22.31 26.35
N PHE A 675 -20.27 -22.72 25.24
CA PHE A 675 -20.54 -24.00 24.59
C PHE A 675 -19.22 -24.71 24.34
N TYR A 676 -19.19 -26.02 24.51
CA TYR A 676 -18.04 -26.86 24.18
C TYR A 676 -18.53 -28.15 23.52
N ASP A 677 -18.05 -28.43 22.33
CA ASP A 677 -18.27 -29.69 21.63
C ASP A 677 -17.04 -30.62 21.82
N GLN A 678 -17.23 -31.69 22.55
CA GLN A 678 -16.17 -32.67 22.81
C GLN A 678 -15.71 -33.40 21.53
N GLY A 679 -16.57 -33.56 20.52
CA GLY A 679 -16.25 -34.26 19.28
C GLY A 679 -15.28 -33.46 18.39
N THR A 680 -15.53 -32.18 18.26
CA THR A 680 -14.71 -31.25 17.48
C THR A 680 -13.68 -30.49 18.32
N GLN A 681 -13.74 -30.61 19.64
CA GLN A 681 -12.96 -29.83 20.61
C GLN A 681 -13.17 -28.30 20.47
N ARG A 682 -14.21 -27.85 19.79
CA ARG A 682 -14.55 -26.46 19.58
C ARG A 682 -15.27 -25.87 20.79
N PHE A 683 -14.85 -24.69 21.20
CA PHE A 683 -15.57 -23.91 22.21
C PHE A 683 -16.05 -22.57 21.64
N MET A 684 -17.13 -22.06 22.22
CA MET A 684 -17.67 -20.73 22.00
C MET A 684 -17.91 -20.08 23.36
N LEU A 685 -17.46 -18.84 23.52
CA LEU A 685 -17.66 -18.03 24.73
C LEU A 685 -18.46 -16.79 24.34
N THR A 686 -19.64 -16.64 24.91
CA THR A 686 -20.44 -15.42 24.76
C THR A 686 -20.09 -14.48 25.90
N VAL A 687 -19.58 -13.29 25.55
CA VAL A 687 -19.15 -12.26 26.50
C VAL A 687 -19.87 -10.95 26.22
N GLY A 688 -20.08 -10.15 27.25
CA GLY A 688 -20.67 -8.81 27.15
C GLY A 688 -19.73 -7.74 27.69
N PRO A 689 -19.93 -6.45 27.29
CA PRO A 689 -19.05 -5.36 27.68
C PRO A 689 -19.10 -5.01 29.15
N GLY A 690 -17.98 -4.53 29.67
CA GLY A 690 -17.87 -3.76 30.90
C GLY A 690 -18.26 -2.29 30.70
N THR A 691 -17.95 -1.47 31.69
CA THR A 691 -18.26 -0.02 31.67
C THR A 691 -17.46 0.77 30.65
N ASP A 692 -16.31 0.23 30.21
CA ASP A 692 -15.38 0.79 29.23
C ASP A 692 -15.60 0.28 27.79
N ALA A 693 -16.74 -0.41 27.56
CA ALA A 693 -17.05 -1.08 26.29
C ALA A 693 -16.04 -2.18 25.90
N LEU A 694 -15.33 -2.75 26.88
CA LEU A 694 -14.41 -3.88 26.68
C LEU A 694 -14.88 -5.10 27.50
N ALA A 695 -14.55 -6.28 27.02
CA ALA A 695 -14.53 -7.50 27.83
C ALA A 695 -13.11 -8.05 27.86
N GLU A 696 -12.56 -8.25 29.05
CA GLU A 696 -11.24 -8.85 29.26
C GLU A 696 -11.43 -10.23 29.91
N LEU A 697 -10.85 -11.25 29.29
CA LEU A 697 -11.00 -12.62 29.75
C LEU A 697 -9.70 -13.40 29.67
N ASP A 698 -9.55 -14.32 30.63
CA ASP A 698 -8.51 -15.33 30.67
C ASP A 698 -9.12 -16.68 30.34
N VAL A 699 -8.51 -17.43 29.43
CA VAL A 699 -8.99 -18.76 28.99
C VAL A 699 -7.85 -19.77 29.16
N SER A 700 -8.09 -20.85 29.88
CA SER A 700 -7.13 -21.93 30.11
C SER A 700 -7.70 -23.30 29.77
N SER A 701 -6.82 -24.24 29.36
CA SER A 701 -7.20 -25.60 28.94
C SER A 701 -7.22 -26.63 30.08
N ASP A 702 -6.92 -26.27 31.34
CA ASP A 702 -6.75 -27.21 32.44
C ASP A 702 -8.03 -27.86 32.95
N GLY A 703 -9.18 -27.44 32.46
CA GLY A 703 -10.48 -28.10 32.64
C GLY A 703 -11.01 -28.20 34.08
N THR A 704 -10.35 -27.54 35.02
CA THR A 704 -10.67 -27.71 36.47
C THR A 704 -11.63 -26.67 37.04
N HIS A 705 -12.04 -25.68 36.24
CA HIS A 705 -12.94 -24.62 36.70
C HIS A 705 -13.93 -24.13 35.65
N ILE A 706 -15.16 -24.00 36.07
CA ILE A 706 -16.27 -23.31 35.44
C ILE A 706 -15.99 -21.80 35.47
N GLY A 707 -16.36 -21.06 34.44
CA GLY A 707 -16.12 -19.61 34.35
C GLY A 707 -16.44 -18.82 35.62
N ARG A 708 -15.64 -17.83 35.94
CA ARG A 708 -15.92 -16.86 37.01
C ARG A 708 -16.35 -15.53 36.39
N THR A 709 -17.47 -15.00 36.81
CA THR A 709 -17.84 -13.62 36.55
C THR A 709 -17.47 -12.77 37.74
N CYS A 710 -16.53 -11.84 37.58
CA CYS A 710 -16.21 -10.86 38.59
C CYS A 710 -16.96 -9.56 38.31
N LEU A 711 -17.84 -9.16 39.24
CA LEU A 711 -18.49 -7.84 39.28
C LEU A 711 -17.96 -7.13 40.53
N GLY A 712 -16.97 -6.25 40.33
CA GLY A 712 -16.28 -5.61 41.46
C GLY A 712 -15.55 -6.63 42.33
N GLU A 713 -15.66 -6.51 43.69
CA GLU A 713 -15.00 -7.42 44.66
C GLU A 713 -15.66 -8.83 44.75
N ASN A 714 -16.72 -9.12 43.98
CA ASN A 714 -17.46 -10.40 44.08
C ASN A 714 -17.28 -11.24 42.81
N CYS A 715 -16.46 -12.29 42.86
CA CYS A 715 -16.33 -13.31 41.82
C CYS A 715 -17.29 -14.48 42.07
N LYS A 716 -18.15 -14.83 41.12
CA LYS A 716 -18.97 -16.05 41.14
C LYS A 716 -18.38 -17.10 40.17
N VAL A 717 -18.31 -18.36 40.66
CA VAL A 717 -17.91 -19.53 39.88
C VAL A 717 -19.20 -20.16 39.29
N TYR A 718 -19.26 -20.40 38.01
CA TYR A 718 -20.33 -21.10 37.32
C TYR A 718 -19.83 -22.43 36.79
#